data_e87946951cfbe54bd95c80c32c206af7
#
_entry.id   e87946951cfbe54bd95c80c32c206af7
#
_cell.length_a   1.000
_cell.length_b   1.000
_cell.length_c   1.000
_cell.angle_alpha   90.00
_cell.angle_beta   90.00
_cell.angle_gamma   90.00
#
_symmetry.space_group_name_H-M   'P 1'
#
loop_
_entity.id
_entity.type
_entity.pdbx_description
1 polymer ?
#
loop_
_entity_poly.entity_id
_entity_poly.type
_entity_poly.pdbx_seq_one_letter_code
_entity_poly.pdbx_strand_id
1 'polypeptide(L)'
;MNLRFWLISTTLFLFTQTIVAQPLDRLKDDGLKLYERGNYRQALELLTRYDEQKSSDLEVSQAIGIASYHANELQKAKQYLSPIALNAKNPDPSVLLYLARVYHEELNFKEAIKNYKRFLSVTDEKHPERRRVVGDVLRCASGLKIMSQTDMALVENLGEAVNSRFDEFAPIPSATIDDRIYFSSARADSEGGLRNEQGFSDMKNGRYFNDIYLTDIDGGDWRMPTRLDNVLINSARDEWLLDITNDGNALVFFRSLNGFSGDILVDTFKTEDQTRSLPPRLVVPMQPENGDNSLCFFNDSILIFAARRPEGFGGLDLYYTIFADGVWRAPKNLGKGVNSAFDETTPFLAKDGRTLYFSSNSTASIGGFDVFKSHFDPDSLRFMPAVNLGKPINSAGDDMFFRLTTDGMRAYFCSSRKEGFGERDIYTALFKNFQPEQNPSVPVAFHLIEQMKKEEELANVDKPKEQKIVEVTLDPLFYDNDDDLLRGANLQQMRTVLGLVKQFPNLKIVLTGNNTEGEKVSFDLYFSMKRLEKIAKYLTDNGLKNENVILKAVGSQYPIAQTYVNGLANPTGEKLNRRVDMTIGDLEIPPTPVITHNNAPAVSAFMANSVGDRLKVHATGLSYKIQIVTTKRIYDNEILVKYGDALMEALGTEGVYSYSVGLFQDYASAEIMRRDLLLKDNQYDTIIIPYIDGLRVTDEVAKRWTTKYTDLMNYLASRKRP
;
A
#
# COMPACT_ATOMS: atom_id res chain seq x y z
N MET A 1 48.61 78.05 18.92
CA MET A 1 48.38 76.64 18.39
C MET A 1 46.89 76.38 18.55
N ASN A 2 46.18 76.53 17.49
CA ASN A 2 44.70 76.65 17.49
C ASN A 2 44.04 75.31 17.12
N LEU A 3 43.24 74.79 18.02
CA LEU A 3 42.31 73.68 17.78
C LEU A 3 41.00 74.29 17.21
N ARG A 4 40.67 73.96 15.99
CA ARG A 4 39.33 74.25 15.43
C ARG A 4 38.45 73.02 15.58
N PHE A 5 37.41 73.15 16.42
CA PHE A 5 36.28 72.20 16.46
C PHE A 5 35.39 72.44 15.26
N TRP A 6 35.12 71.36 14.53
CA TRP A 6 34.02 71.34 13.54
C TRP A 6 32.81 70.68 14.20
N LEU A 7 31.75 71.44 14.39
CA LEU A 7 30.43 70.94 14.72
C LEU A 7 29.79 70.40 13.43
N ILE A 8 29.55 69.07 13.37
CA ILE A 8 28.70 68.47 12.35
C ILE A 8 27.29 68.38 12.93
N SER A 9 26.40 69.25 12.45
CA SER A 9 24.98 69.20 12.70
C SER A 9 24.36 68.04 11.91
N THR A 10 24.06 66.92 12.55
CA THR A 10 23.27 65.83 11.98
C THR A 10 21.77 66.22 12.10
N THR A 11 21.22 66.75 11.08
CA THR A 11 19.77 66.91 10.92
C THR A 11 19.17 65.53 10.66
N LEU A 12 18.57 64.94 11.70
CA LEU A 12 17.80 63.71 11.62
C LEU A 12 16.48 64.00 10.90
N PHE A 13 16.39 63.71 9.58
CA PHE A 13 15.13 63.71 8.85
C PHE A 13 14.33 62.49 9.30
N LEU A 14 13.42 62.65 10.24
CA LEU A 14 12.36 61.69 10.52
C LEU A 14 11.39 61.69 9.33
N PHE A 15 11.58 60.78 8.39
CA PHE A 15 10.53 60.45 7.45
C PHE A 15 9.43 59.70 8.24
N THR A 16 8.49 60.44 8.77
CA THR A 16 7.17 59.90 9.11
C THR A 16 6.53 59.53 7.78
N GLN A 17 6.62 58.30 7.38
CA GLN A 17 5.69 57.75 6.41
C GLN A 17 4.30 57.88 7.04
N THR A 18 3.59 58.93 6.69
CA THR A 18 2.14 58.96 6.87
C THR A 18 1.61 57.81 6.01
N ILE A 19 1.30 56.69 6.68
CA ILE A 19 0.46 55.66 6.11
C ILE A 19 -0.86 56.40 5.83
N VAL A 20 -1.07 56.82 4.61
CA VAL A 20 -2.37 57.31 4.13
C VAL A 20 -3.27 56.09 4.20
N ALA A 21 -4.12 56.06 5.23
CA ALA A 21 -5.13 55.01 5.34
C ALA A 21 -5.93 54.99 4.04
N GLN A 22 -5.91 53.90 3.33
CA GLN A 22 -6.72 53.76 2.12
C GLN A 22 -8.18 54.04 2.48
N PRO A 23 -8.91 54.82 1.63
CA PRO A 23 -10.33 55.04 1.85
C PRO A 23 -11.05 53.69 2.04
N LEU A 24 -11.98 53.63 2.97
CA LEU A 24 -12.67 52.40 3.36
C LEU A 24 -13.33 51.70 2.16
N ASP A 25 -13.99 52.48 1.29
CA ASP A 25 -14.64 51.95 0.08
C ASP A 25 -13.61 51.31 -0.89
N ARG A 26 -12.38 51.84 -0.94
CA ARG A 26 -11.32 51.28 -1.77
C ARG A 26 -10.80 49.96 -1.23
N LEU A 27 -10.76 49.77 0.09
CA LEU A 27 -10.42 48.46 0.70
C LEU A 27 -11.44 47.40 0.32
N LYS A 28 -12.73 47.73 0.33
CA LYS A 28 -13.81 46.84 -0.11
C LYS A 28 -13.66 46.48 -1.59
N ASP A 29 -13.61 47.50 -2.46
CA ASP A 29 -13.59 47.34 -3.92
C ASP A 29 -12.36 46.53 -4.38
N ASP A 30 -11.17 46.86 -3.87
CA ASP A 30 -9.93 46.18 -4.24
C ASP A 30 -9.93 44.76 -3.66
N GLY A 31 -10.43 44.57 -2.43
CA GLY A 31 -10.56 43.25 -1.79
C GLY A 31 -11.53 42.33 -2.54
N LEU A 32 -12.70 42.82 -2.94
CA LEU A 32 -13.67 42.02 -3.74
C LEU A 32 -13.12 41.67 -5.13
N LYS A 33 -12.41 42.60 -5.80
CA LYS A 33 -11.74 42.29 -7.08
C LYS A 33 -10.68 41.20 -6.95
N LEU A 34 -9.91 41.19 -5.85
CA LEU A 34 -8.95 40.12 -5.59
C LEU A 34 -9.65 38.79 -5.31
N TYR A 35 -10.74 38.81 -4.55
CA TYR A 35 -11.59 37.65 -4.30
C TYR A 35 -12.15 37.04 -5.60
N GLU A 36 -12.71 37.88 -6.50
CA GLU A 36 -13.22 37.42 -7.81
C GLU A 36 -12.13 36.80 -8.70
N ARG A 37 -10.88 37.28 -8.55
CA ARG A 37 -9.72 36.71 -9.27
C ARG A 37 -9.11 35.50 -8.62
N GLY A 38 -9.67 35.02 -7.49
CA GLY A 38 -9.13 33.86 -6.75
C GLY A 38 -7.92 34.19 -5.88
N ASN A 39 -7.51 35.43 -5.75
CA ASN A 39 -6.38 35.85 -4.91
C ASN A 39 -6.82 35.95 -3.43
N TYR A 40 -7.26 34.83 -2.87
CA TYR A 40 -7.99 34.80 -1.59
C TYR A 40 -7.18 35.35 -0.40
N ARG A 41 -5.88 35.04 -0.30
CA ARG A 41 -5.05 35.55 0.82
C ARG A 41 -4.94 37.08 0.81
N GLN A 42 -4.69 37.67 -0.36
CA GLN A 42 -4.63 39.11 -0.51
C GLN A 42 -6.01 39.76 -0.32
N ALA A 43 -7.07 39.11 -0.80
CA ALA A 43 -8.43 39.53 -0.57
C ALA A 43 -8.76 39.59 0.93
N LEU A 44 -8.39 38.54 1.70
CA LEU A 44 -8.59 38.48 3.15
C LEU A 44 -7.92 39.63 3.88
N GLU A 45 -6.71 40.00 3.47
CA GLU A 45 -5.99 41.10 4.09
C GLU A 45 -6.74 42.43 4.01
N LEU A 46 -7.29 42.75 2.81
CA LEU A 46 -8.04 43.98 2.58
C LEU A 46 -9.45 43.92 3.19
N LEU A 47 -10.16 42.82 2.95
CA LEU A 47 -11.55 42.67 3.41
C LEU A 47 -11.66 42.56 4.93
N THR A 48 -10.73 41.93 5.61
CA THR A 48 -10.70 41.88 7.08
C THR A 48 -10.47 43.27 7.67
N ARG A 49 -9.53 44.03 7.11
CA ARG A 49 -9.30 45.44 7.52
C ARG A 49 -10.51 46.33 7.28
N TYR A 50 -11.29 46.08 6.25
CA TYR A 50 -12.57 46.78 6.03
C TYR A 50 -13.61 46.40 7.09
N ASP A 51 -13.77 45.07 7.35
CA ASP A 51 -14.76 44.55 8.29
C ASP A 51 -14.50 45.00 9.75
N GLU A 52 -13.23 45.13 10.15
CA GLU A 52 -12.82 45.69 11.44
C GLU A 52 -13.30 47.13 11.66
N GLN A 53 -13.44 47.89 10.59
CA GLN A 53 -13.88 49.29 10.66
C GLN A 53 -15.39 49.47 10.40
N LYS A 54 -15.98 48.55 9.65
CA LYS A 54 -17.40 48.58 9.27
C LYS A 54 -17.94 47.13 9.24
N SER A 55 -18.16 46.60 10.42
CA SER A 55 -18.79 45.30 10.56
C SER A 55 -20.27 45.35 10.12
N SER A 56 -20.78 44.27 9.53
CA SER A 56 -22.15 44.07 9.04
C SER A 56 -22.40 44.23 7.54
N ASP A 57 -21.35 44.34 6.73
CA ASP A 57 -21.50 44.24 5.28
C ASP A 57 -21.58 42.76 4.88
N LEU A 58 -22.78 42.30 4.48
CA LEU A 58 -23.06 40.88 4.20
C LEU A 58 -22.21 40.34 3.05
N GLU A 59 -22.00 41.14 2.01
CA GLU A 59 -21.19 40.79 0.85
C GLU A 59 -19.71 40.55 1.24
N VAL A 60 -19.17 41.45 2.06
CA VAL A 60 -17.80 41.35 2.59
C VAL A 60 -17.67 40.17 3.52
N SER A 61 -18.62 40.00 4.44
CA SER A 61 -18.60 38.84 5.37
C SER A 61 -18.67 37.50 4.64
N GLN A 62 -19.48 37.39 3.58
CA GLN A 62 -19.54 36.23 2.72
C GLN A 62 -18.20 35.99 2.00
N ALA A 63 -17.63 37.05 1.40
CA ALA A 63 -16.35 36.96 0.71
C ALA A 63 -15.20 36.55 1.65
N ILE A 64 -15.16 37.14 2.88
CA ILE A 64 -14.19 36.75 3.91
C ILE A 64 -14.34 35.24 4.26
N GLY A 65 -15.58 34.79 4.51
CA GLY A 65 -15.84 33.43 4.86
C GLY A 65 -15.38 32.41 3.79
N ILE A 66 -15.69 32.68 2.53
CA ILE A 66 -15.30 31.84 1.39
C ILE A 66 -13.78 31.92 1.14
N ALA A 67 -13.21 33.14 1.16
CA ALA A 67 -11.77 33.31 1.00
C ALA A 67 -10.98 32.63 2.13
N SER A 68 -11.48 32.65 3.36
CA SER A 68 -10.89 31.95 4.51
C SER A 68 -10.86 30.42 4.30
N TYR A 69 -11.92 29.83 3.72
CA TYR A 69 -11.90 28.42 3.36
C TYR A 69 -10.77 28.10 2.38
N HIS A 70 -10.61 28.91 1.34
CA HIS A 70 -9.55 28.73 0.35
C HIS A 70 -8.14 29.01 0.89
N ALA A 71 -8.03 29.86 1.92
CA ALA A 71 -6.77 30.16 2.59
C ALA A 71 -6.40 29.17 3.71
N ASN A 72 -7.19 28.10 3.89
CA ASN A 72 -7.07 27.09 4.96
C ASN A 72 -7.34 27.63 6.38
N GLU A 73 -8.06 28.75 6.51
CA GLU A 73 -8.47 29.35 7.79
C GLU A 73 -9.90 28.87 8.16
N LEU A 74 -10.07 27.54 8.40
CA LEU A 74 -11.39 26.92 8.55
C LEU A 74 -12.23 27.52 9.68
N GLN A 75 -11.62 27.84 10.83
CA GLN A 75 -12.33 28.43 11.97
C GLN A 75 -12.86 29.82 11.63
N LYS A 76 -12.09 30.64 10.93
CA LYS A 76 -12.51 31.95 10.45
C LYS A 76 -13.62 31.81 9.38
N ALA A 77 -13.46 30.89 8.42
CA ALA A 77 -14.51 30.57 7.46
C ALA A 77 -15.84 30.25 8.16
N LYS A 78 -15.80 29.37 9.16
CA LYS A 78 -16.97 28.98 9.95
C LYS A 78 -17.58 30.15 10.73
N GLN A 79 -16.73 30.99 11.33
CA GLN A 79 -17.16 32.18 12.08
C GLN A 79 -17.98 33.15 11.21
N TYR A 80 -17.57 33.38 9.96
CA TYR A 80 -18.27 34.29 9.05
C TYR A 80 -19.47 33.63 8.35
N LEU A 81 -19.36 32.35 7.90
CA LEU A 81 -20.41 31.70 7.12
C LEU A 81 -21.58 31.21 7.98
N SER A 82 -21.34 30.77 9.22
CA SER A 82 -22.43 30.21 10.07
C SER A 82 -23.53 31.19 10.39
N PRO A 83 -23.24 32.45 10.82
CA PRO A 83 -24.29 33.43 11.08
C PRO A 83 -25.13 33.76 9.84
N ILE A 84 -24.51 33.84 8.66
CA ILE A 84 -25.19 34.09 7.41
C ILE A 84 -26.14 32.96 7.07
N ALA A 85 -25.63 31.70 7.16
CA ALA A 85 -26.43 30.51 6.88
C ALA A 85 -27.62 30.32 7.85
N LEU A 86 -27.50 30.77 9.10
CA LEU A 86 -28.55 30.66 10.13
C LEU A 86 -29.61 31.76 10.05
N ASN A 87 -29.18 33.00 9.86
CA ASN A 87 -30.05 34.17 10.03
C ASN A 87 -30.70 34.62 8.71
N ALA A 88 -30.13 34.31 7.55
CA ALA A 88 -30.72 34.65 6.27
C ALA A 88 -31.89 33.72 5.94
N LYS A 89 -33.03 34.30 5.60
CA LYS A 89 -34.23 33.57 5.17
C LYS A 89 -33.96 32.75 3.91
N ASN A 90 -33.18 33.30 2.99
CA ASN A 90 -32.70 32.65 1.77
C ASN A 90 -31.21 32.97 1.65
N PRO A 91 -30.33 32.17 2.28
CA PRO A 91 -28.89 32.35 2.19
C PRO A 91 -28.42 32.10 0.76
N ASP A 92 -27.39 32.80 0.34
CA ASP A 92 -26.72 32.54 -0.94
C ASP A 92 -26.26 31.06 -0.98
N PRO A 93 -26.52 30.34 -2.08
CA PRO A 93 -26.12 28.96 -2.19
C PRO A 93 -24.62 28.70 -1.91
N SER A 94 -23.74 29.63 -2.30
CA SER A 94 -22.30 29.52 -2.04
C SER A 94 -21.98 29.50 -0.53
N VAL A 95 -22.71 30.26 0.29
CA VAL A 95 -22.55 30.23 1.75
C VAL A 95 -22.84 28.82 2.31
N LEU A 96 -23.93 28.19 1.85
CA LEU A 96 -24.31 26.86 2.27
C LEU A 96 -23.28 25.80 1.80
N LEU A 97 -22.79 25.97 0.56
CA LEU A 97 -21.80 25.08 -0.03
C LEU A 97 -20.47 25.13 0.74
N TYR A 98 -19.94 26.32 0.95
CA TYR A 98 -18.65 26.47 1.63
C TYR A 98 -18.74 26.17 3.13
N LEU A 99 -19.84 26.46 3.79
CA LEU A 99 -20.07 26.04 5.17
C LEU A 99 -20.15 24.50 5.27
N ALA A 100 -20.81 23.85 4.31
CA ALA A 100 -20.83 22.39 4.25
C ALA A 100 -19.43 21.81 4.04
N ARG A 101 -18.62 22.41 3.15
CA ARG A 101 -17.22 22.04 2.94
C ARG A 101 -16.38 22.22 4.20
N VAL A 102 -16.54 23.34 4.92
CA VAL A 102 -15.86 23.53 6.23
C VAL A 102 -16.19 22.41 7.21
N TYR A 103 -17.47 22.07 7.36
CA TYR A 103 -17.85 20.93 8.23
C TYR A 103 -17.33 19.60 7.72
N HIS A 104 -17.22 19.43 6.42
CA HIS A 104 -16.66 18.22 5.81
C HIS A 104 -15.17 18.08 6.15
N GLU A 105 -14.39 19.16 6.00
CA GLU A 105 -12.98 19.22 6.41
C GLU A 105 -12.77 18.91 7.91
N GLU A 106 -13.67 19.39 8.75
CA GLU A 106 -13.68 19.07 10.19
C GLU A 106 -14.17 17.63 10.50
N LEU A 107 -14.45 16.80 9.47
CA LEU A 107 -15.08 15.48 9.58
C LEU A 107 -16.41 15.49 10.34
N ASN A 108 -17.04 16.65 10.45
CA ASN A 108 -18.39 16.79 11.03
C ASN A 108 -19.46 16.49 9.97
N PHE A 109 -19.49 15.24 9.54
CA PHE A 109 -20.33 14.81 8.43
C PHE A 109 -21.82 15.07 8.62
N LYS A 110 -22.32 15.09 9.86
CA LYS A 110 -23.76 15.39 10.12
C LYS A 110 -24.13 16.81 9.71
N GLU A 111 -23.32 17.79 10.14
CA GLU A 111 -23.55 19.19 9.77
C GLU A 111 -23.18 19.47 8.30
N ALA A 112 -22.17 18.78 7.77
CA ALA A 112 -21.85 18.83 6.34
C ALA A 112 -23.06 18.37 5.49
N ILE A 113 -23.60 17.19 5.72
CA ILE A 113 -24.77 16.64 5.01
C ILE A 113 -25.97 17.61 5.12
N LYS A 114 -26.22 18.18 6.28
CA LYS A 114 -27.31 19.12 6.49
C LYS A 114 -27.19 20.35 5.59
N ASN A 115 -26.02 20.96 5.53
CA ASN A 115 -25.77 22.14 4.72
C ASN A 115 -25.70 21.82 3.22
N TYR A 116 -25.11 20.70 2.81
CA TYR A 116 -25.19 20.20 1.43
C TYR A 116 -26.63 19.97 0.96
N LYS A 117 -27.48 19.35 1.78
CA LYS A 117 -28.90 19.16 1.47
C LYS A 117 -29.66 20.50 1.36
N ARG A 118 -29.33 21.48 2.21
CA ARG A 118 -29.88 22.83 2.08
C ARG A 118 -29.45 23.47 0.77
N PHE A 119 -28.17 23.38 0.39
CA PHE A 119 -27.69 23.84 -0.90
C PHE A 119 -28.47 23.20 -2.07
N LEU A 120 -28.67 21.86 -2.03
CA LEU A 120 -29.43 21.15 -3.06
C LEU A 120 -30.90 21.57 -3.11
N SER A 121 -31.49 22.05 -2.00
CA SER A 121 -32.88 22.48 -1.95
C SER A 121 -33.10 23.89 -2.49
N VAL A 122 -32.04 24.74 -2.53
CA VAL A 122 -32.15 26.13 -3.00
C VAL A 122 -31.56 26.36 -4.39
N THR A 123 -30.87 25.33 -4.94
CA THR A 123 -30.30 25.39 -6.30
C THR A 123 -31.16 24.62 -7.29
N ASP A 124 -31.17 25.08 -8.55
CA ASP A 124 -31.84 24.36 -9.64
C ASP A 124 -31.05 23.13 -10.10
N GLU A 125 -31.68 22.26 -10.90
CA GLU A 125 -31.08 21.01 -11.37
C GLU A 125 -29.86 21.19 -12.28
N LYS A 126 -29.72 22.36 -12.89
CA LYS A 126 -28.63 22.68 -13.83
C LYS A 126 -27.44 23.34 -13.15
N HIS A 127 -27.51 23.58 -11.84
CA HIS A 127 -26.42 24.24 -11.12
C HIS A 127 -25.13 23.39 -11.24
N PRO A 128 -23.98 23.98 -11.63
CA PRO A 128 -22.75 23.23 -11.96
C PRO A 128 -22.22 22.38 -10.80
N GLU A 129 -22.34 22.87 -9.56
CA GLU A 129 -21.87 22.15 -8.37
C GLU A 129 -22.80 21.02 -7.89
N ARG A 130 -24.03 20.94 -8.43
CA ARG A 130 -25.04 20.02 -7.90
C ARG A 130 -24.64 18.54 -7.95
N ARG A 131 -24.07 18.11 -9.08
CA ARG A 131 -23.59 16.73 -9.24
C ARG A 131 -22.50 16.39 -8.22
N ARG A 132 -21.55 17.30 -8.03
CA ARG A 132 -20.46 17.15 -7.05
C ARG A 132 -21.01 17.07 -5.63
N VAL A 133 -21.93 17.98 -5.26
CA VAL A 133 -22.53 18.03 -3.92
C VAL A 133 -23.32 16.76 -3.59
N VAL A 134 -24.01 16.13 -4.57
CA VAL A 134 -24.63 14.81 -4.38
C VAL A 134 -23.59 13.77 -4.03
N GLY A 135 -22.45 13.76 -4.74
CA GLY A 135 -21.30 12.91 -4.40
C GLY A 135 -20.77 13.16 -2.98
N ASP A 136 -20.61 14.44 -2.60
CA ASP A 136 -20.11 14.82 -1.27
C ASP A 136 -21.07 14.39 -0.14
N VAL A 137 -22.39 14.43 -0.37
CA VAL A 137 -23.38 13.87 0.59
C VAL A 137 -23.18 12.37 0.78
N LEU A 138 -22.91 11.63 -0.31
CA LEU A 138 -22.67 10.17 -0.23
C LEU A 138 -21.34 9.87 0.47
N ARG A 139 -20.29 10.64 0.19
CA ARG A 139 -18.99 10.54 0.89
C ARG A 139 -19.13 10.82 2.38
N CYS A 140 -19.82 11.90 2.76
CA CYS A 140 -20.14 12.17 4.16
C CYS A 140 -20.93 11.02 4.82
N ALA A 141 -21.85 10.38 4.10
CA ALA A 141 -22.58 9.22 4.61
C ALA A 141 -21.69 7.98 4.81
N SER A 142 -20.69 7.79 3.92
CA SER A 142 -19.64 6.79 4.09
C SER A 142 -18.76 7.12 5.30
N GLY A 143 -18.36 8.39 5.44
CA GLY A 143 -17.60 8.90 6.58
C GLY A 143 -18.27 8.62 7.92
N LEU A 144 -19.59 8.79 8.04
CA LEU A 144 -20.33 8.47 9.26
C LEU A 144 -20.20 6.99 9.68
N LYS A 145 -20.07 6.07 8.74
CA LYS A 145 -19.86 4.64 9.03
C LYS A 145 -18.43 4.38 9.48
N ILE A 146 -17.47 5.02 8.82
CA ILE A 146 -16.03 4.85 9.06
C ILE A 146 -15.61 5.48 10.40
N MET A 147 -16.25 6.59 10.83
CA MET A 147 -15.93 7.26 12.11
C MET A 147 -16.06 6.38 13.36
N SER A 148 -16.80 5.26 13.28
CA SER A 148 -16.91 4.30 14.38
C SER A 148 -15.76 3.30 14.45
N GLN A 149 -14.88 3.27 13.45
CA GLN A 149 -13.70 2.39 13.43
C GLN A 149 -12.61 2.94 14.34
N THR A 150 -11.85 2.03 14.94
CA THR A 150 -10.67 2.40 15.75
C THR A 150 -9.51 2.79 14.86
N ASP A 151 -8.80 3.86 15.24
CA ASP A 151 -7.63 4.32 14.52
C ASP A 151 -6.54 3.25 14.52
N MET A 152 -6.11 2.82 13.34
CA MET A 152 -5.09 1.78 13.18
C MET A 152 -3.67 2.34 13.22
N ALA A 153 -3.49 3.64 13.03
CA ALA A 153 -2.21 4.31 12.95
C ALA A 153 -2.25 5.67 13.64
N LEU A 154 -1.09 6.21 13.98
CA LEU A 154 -0.88 7.62 14.22
C LEU A 154 -0.39 8.24 12.91
N VAL A 155 -0.96 9.37 12.50
CA VAL A 155 -0.59 10.08 11.28
C VAL A 155 0.04 11.41 11.66
N GLU A 156 1.21 11.70 11.10
CA GLU A 156 1.97 12.91 11.34
C GLU A 156 2.41 13.53 10.02
N ASN A 157 2.33 14.87 9.93
CA ASN A 157 2.93 15.62 8.83
C ASN A 157 4.47 15.60 9.00
N LEU A 158 5.23 15.45 7.93
CA LEU A 158 6.70 15.43 8.01
C LEU A 158 7.31 16.80 8.38
N GLY A 159 6.48 17.83 8.52
CA GLY A 159 6.85 19.15 8.99
C GLY A 159 7.48 20.06 7.93
N GLU A 160 7.77 21.31 8.33
CA GLU A 160 8.33 22.37 7.47
C GLU A 160 9.68 22.02 6.84
N ALA A 161 10.41 21.10 7.46
CA ALA A 161 11.68 20.66 6.90
C ALA A 161 11.49 19.98 5.55
N VAL A 162 10.44 19.14 5.42
CA VAL A 162 10.15 18.37 4.20
C VAL A 162 9.11 19.05 3.34
N ASN A 163 8.00 19.45 3.93
CA ASN A 163 6.86 20.04 3.23
C ASN A 163 7.03 21.54 3.06
N SER A 164 6.61 22.07 1.92
CA SER A 164 6.66 23.47 1.59
C SER A 164 5.26 24.04 1.38
N ARG A 165 5.16 25.29 0.99
CA ARG A 165 3.88 25.89 0.57
C ARG A 165 3.41 25.45 -0.81
N PHE A 166 4.16 24.62 -1.49
CA PHE A 166 3.88 24.12 -2.82
C PHE A 166 3.32 22.69 -2.75
N ASP A 167 3.59 21.88 -3.74
CA ASP A 167 3.05 20.54 -3.89
C ASP A 167 4.15 19.51 -3.67
N GLU A 168 4.02 18.66 -2.64
CA GLU A 168 4.87 17.52 -2.37
C GLU A 168 4.08 16.23 -2.48
N PHE A 169 4.53 15.30 -3.35
CA PHE A 169 3.78 14.08 -3.60
C PHE A 169 4.66 12.89 -4.05
N ALA A 170 4.02 11.74 -4.22
CA ALA A 170 4.66 10.47 -4.59
C ALA A 170 5.84 10.09 -3.68
N PRO A 171 5.65 10.05 -2.34
CA PRO A 171 6.71 9.61 -1.45
C PRO A 171 6.98 8.11 -1.63
N ILE A 172 8.22 7.75 -1.92
CA ILE A 172 8.65 6.36 -2.06
C ILE A 172 9.81 6.10 -1.11
N PRO A 173 9.63 5.23 -0.11
CA PRO A 173 10.72 4.86 0.79
C PRO A 173 11.81 4.11 0.02
N SER A 174 13.08 4.37 0.35
CA SER A 174 14.19 3.64 -0.21
C SER A 174 14.12 2.15 0.17
N ALA A 175 14.41 1.29 -0.79
CA ALA A 175 14.48 -0.15 -0.54
C ALA A 175 15.80 -0.58 0.15
N THR A 176 16.82 0.28 0.11
CA THR A 176 18.19 -0.07 0.52
C THR A 176 18.74 0.79 1.65
N ILE A 177 18.15 1.95 1.91
CA ILE A 177 18.60 2.91 2.93
C ILE A 177 17.41 3.20 3.84
N ASP A 178 17.51 2.78 5.08
CA ASP A 178 16.47 3.03 6.08
C ASP A 178 16.29 4.54 6.29
N ASP A 179 15.06 4.94 6.59
CA ASP A 179 14.68 6.34 6.88
C ASP A 179 14.96 7.35 5.73
N ARG A 180 15.17 6.87 4.51
CA ARG A 180 15.24 7.70 3.30
C ARG A 180 13.95 7.60 2.49
N ILE A 181 13.47 8.75 2.03
CA ILE A 181 12.39 8.83 1.05
C ILE A 181 12.79 9.66 -0.17
N TYR A 182 12.28 9.25 -1.32
CA TYR A 182 12.30 10.03 -2.56
C TYR A 182 10.90 10.54 -2.82
N PHE A 183 10.76 11.73 -3.40
CA PHE A 183 9.47 12.31 -3.69
C PHE A 183 9.57 13.39 -4.76
N SER A 184 8.44 13.82 -5.29
CA SER A 184 8.33 14.92 -6.24
C SER A 184 7.90 16.19 -5.52
N SER A 185 8.47 17.32 -5.90
CA SER A 185 8.10 18.62 -5.34
C SER A 185 8.19 19.75 -6.38
N ALA A 186 7.21 20.65 -6.34
CA ALA A 186 7.14 21.86 -7.16
C ALA A 186 7.68 23.09 -6.41
N ARG A 187 8.67 22.93 -5.53
CA ARG A 187 9.21 24.02 -4.72
C ARG A 187 10.04 25.02 -5.52
N ALA A 188 10.32 26.18 -4.91
CA ALA A 188 10.91 27.35 -5.60
C ALA A 188 12.32 27.15 -6.15
N ASP A 189 13.05 26.14 -5.72
CA ASP A 189 14.38 25.80 -6.21
C ASP A 189 14.37 24.75 -7.34
N SER A 190 13.20 24.42 -7.89
CA SER A 190 13.03 23.59 -9.07
C SER A 190 13.83 24.14 -10.25
N GLU A 191 14.49 23.25 -10.99
CA GLU A 191 15.37 23.62 -12.11
C GLU A 191 14.62 24.28 -13.26
N GLY A 192 13.38 23.86 -13.52
CA GLY A 192 12.53 24.44 -14.55
C GLY A 192 12.13 25.90 -14.29
N GLY A 193 12.16 26.36 -13.05
CA GLY A 193 11.63 27.66 -12.64
C GLY A 193 10.12 27.77 -12.88
N LEU A 194 9.64 29.02 -13.02
CA LEU A 194 8.23 29.30 -13.29
C LEU A 194 7.91 29.10 -14.78
N ARG A 195 7.01 28.15 -15.06
CA ARG A 195 6.57 27.79 -16.42
C ARG A 195 5.05 27.86 -16.53
N ASN A 196 4.55 28.19 -17.72
CA ASN A 196 3.12 28.06 -18.02
C ASN A 196 2.78 26.61 -18.45
N GLU A 197 1.50 26.34 -18.65
CA GLU A 197 0.99 25.02 -19.06
C GLU A 197 1.62 24.46 -20.36
N GLN A 198 2.16 25.33 -21.22
CA GLN A 198 2.86 24.95 -22.45
C GLN A 198 4.37 24.75 -22.24
N GLY A 199 4.87 24.87 -21.00
CA GLY A 199 6.27 24.72 -20.64
C GLY A 199 7.16 25.92 -20.97
N PHE A 200 6.59 27.07 -21.40
CA PHE A 200 7.36 28.30 -21.62
C PHE A 200 7.54 29.07 -20.32
N SER A 201 8.69 29.75 -20.18
CA SER A 201 8.96 30.57 -19.00
C SER A 201 7.89 31.67 -18.83
N ASP A 202 7.25 31.72 -17.66
CA ASP A 202 6.27 32.72 -17.29
C ASP A 202 6.49 33.14 -15.82
N MET A 203 7.26 34.20 -15.63
CA MET A 203 7.62 34.71 -14.30
C MET A 203 6.44 35.38 -13.57
N LYS A 204 5.33 35.60 -14.25
CA LYS A 204 4.18 36.30 -13.68
C LYS A 204 3.03 35.37 -13.27
N ASN A 205 2.70 34.44 -14.16
CA ASN A 205 1.55 33.55 -13.97
C ASN A 205 1.96 32.06 -13.97
N GLY A 206 3.25 31.78 -14.14
CA GLY A 206 3.77 30.42 -14.13
C GLY A 206 3.72 29.75 -12.76
N ARG A 207 3.79 28.44 -12.78
CA ARG A 207 3.99 27.58 -11.61
C ARG A 207 5.36 26.93 -11.68
N TYR A 208 5.91 26.56 -10.54
CA TYR A 208 7.11 25.74 -10.53
C TYR A 208 6.77 24.36 -11.06
N PHE A 209 7.66 23.83 -11.89
CA PHE A 209 7.59 22.44 -12.30
C PHE A 209 8.14 21.55 -11.20
N ASN A 210 7.75 20.29 -11.23
CA ASN A 210 8.21 19.31 -10.26
C ASN A 210 9.63 18.88 -10.61
N ASP A 211 10.45 18.73 -9.57
CA ASP A 211 11.71 18.01 -9.57
C ASP A 211 11.64 16.85 -8.56
N ILE A 212 12.56 15.90 -8.70
CA ILE A 212 12.66 14.76 -7.78
C ILE A 212 13.69 15.09 -6.69
N TYR A 213 13.27 14.92 -5.45
CA TYR A 213 14.03 15.19 -4.24
C TYR A 213 14.21 13.94 -3.40
N LEU A 214 15.17 13.97 -2.50
CA LEU A 214 15.33 13.01 -1.43
C LEU A 214 15.47 13.71 -0.08
N THR A 215 15.09 13.03 0.98
CA THR A 215 15.38 13.43 2.36
C THR A 215 15.64 12.21 3.23
N ASP A 216 16.37 12.42 4.32
CA ASP A 216 16.74 11.40 5.31
C ASP A 216 16.38 11.87 6.71
N ILE A 217 16.21 10.93 7.65
CA ILE A 217 16.17 11.23 9.07
C ILE A 217 17.60 11.27 9.63
N ASP A 218 17.93 12.32 10.38
CA ASP A 218 19.18 12.44 11.11
C ASP A 218 18.94 12.91 12.54
N GLY A 219 19.41 12.16 13.51
CA GLY A 219 19.20 12.46 14.91
C GLY A 219 17.75 12.43 15.37
N GLY A 220 16.85 11.85 14.58
CA GLY A 220 15.41 11.77 14.86
C GLY A 220 14.56 12.80 14.11
N ASP A 221 15.19 13.77 13.46
CA ASP A 221 14.51 14.83 12.70
C ASP A 221 14.73 14.65 11.19
N TRP A 222 13.73 15.05 10.39
CA TRP A 222 13.85 15.10 8.94
C TRP A 222 14.80 16.22 8.52
N ARG A 223 15.74 15.88 7.64
CA ARG A 223 16.60 16.88 6.99
C ARG A 223 15.82 17.65 5.93
N MET A 224 16.34 18.86 5.63
CA MET A 224 15.91 19.60 4.45
C MET A 224 16.13 18.74 3.20
N PRO A 225 15.12 18.62 2.31
CA PRO A 225 15.25 17.83 1.10
C PRO A 225 16.35 18.33 0.18
N THR A 226 17.04 17.40 -0.42
CA THR A 226 18.06 17.67 -1.44
C THR A 226 17.52 17.26 -2.79
N ARG A 227 17.54 18.20 -3.74
CA ARG A 227 17.25 17.88 -5.14
C ARG A 227 18.27 16.88 -5.66
N LEU A 228 17.84 15.91 -6.44
CA LEU A 228 18.76 15.01 -7.12
C LEU A 228 19.52 15.79 -8.20
N ASP A 229 20.76 16.18 -7.89
CA ASP A 229 21.62 16.98 -8.76
C ASP A 229 22.18 16.15 -9.94
N ASN A 230 21.31 15.45 -10.60
CA ASN A 230 21.62 14.70 -11.80
C ASN A 230 20.79 15.27 -12.94
N VAL A 231 21.43 16.00 -13.84
CA VAL A 231 20.79 16.59 -15.04
C VAL A 231 20.08 15.57 -15.93
N LEU A 232 20.33 14.29 -15.72
CA LEU A 232 19.62 13.23 -16.42
C LEU A 232 18.29 12.90 -15.75
N ILE A 233 18.11 13.21 -14.45
CA ILE A 233 16.87 13.00 -13.70
C ILE A 233 16.05 14.28 -13.69
N ASN A 234 16.59 15.37 -13.14
CA ASN A 234 15.92 16.67 -13.12
C ASN A 234 16.40 17.53 -14.31
N SER A 235 15.51 18.31 -14.87
CA SER A 235 15.76 19.18 -16.00
C SER A 235 14.87 20.44 -15.94
N ALA A 236 14.97 21.29 -16.95
CA ALA A 236 14.04 22.42 -17.06
C ALA A 236 12.60 22.02 -17.43
N ARG A 237 12.26 20.75 -17.39
CA ARG A 237 10.93 20.20 -17.64
C ARG A 237 10.26 19.81 -16.34
N ASP A 238 9.09 19.22 -16.44
CA ASP A 238 8.28 18.77 -15.31
C ASP A 238 8.52 17.26 -15.10
N GLU A 239 9.24 16.92 -14.05
CA GLU A 239 9.55 15.54 -13.70
C GLU A 239 8.85 15.11 -12.43
N TRP A 240 8.20 13.94 -12.47
CA TRP A 240 7.67 13.35 -11.24
C TRP A 240 7.95 11.86 -11.12
N LEU A 241 8.20 11.46 -9.89
CA LEU A 241 8.52 10.11 -9.52
C LEU A 241 7.29 9.20 -9.69
N LEU A 242 7.48 8.05 -10.33
CA LEU A 242 6.45 7.03 -10.49
C LEU A 242 6.72 5.83 -9.60
N ASP A 243 7.95 5.31 -9.62
CA ASP A 243 8.34 4.15 -8.82
C ASP A 243 9.85 4.06 -8.65
N ILE A 244 10.29 3.12 -7.81
CA ILE A 244 11.69 2.70 -7.67
C ILE A 244 11.72 1.19 -7.90
N THR A 245 12.73 0.70 -8.63
CA THR A 245 12.92 -0.74 -8.83
C THR A 245 13.09 -1.48 -7.51
N ASN A 246 12.64 -2.74 -7.44
CA ASN A 246 12.64 -3.53 -6.21
C ASN A 246 14.01 -3.69 -5.55
N ASP A 247 15.09 -3.64 -6.34
CA ASP A 247 16.47 -3.66 -5.87
C ASP A 247 16.96 -2.27 -5.39
N GLY A 248 16.14 -1.23 -5.52
CA GLY A 248 16.45 0.14 -5.14
C GLY A 248 17.50 0.83 -6.03
N ASN A 249 17.86 0.25 -7.17
CA ASN A 249 18.97 0.70 -7.98
C ASN A 249 18.56 1.65 -9.12
N ALA A 250 17.27 1.80 -9.41
CA ALA A 250 16.81 2.70 -10.46
C ALA A 250 15.50 3.40 -10.09
N LEU A 251 15.42 4.66 -10.49
CA LEU A 251 14.20 5.48 -10.46
C LEU A 251 13.43 5.30 -11.77
N VAL A 252 12.13 5.15 -11.65
CA VAL A 252 11.16 5.24 -12.75
C VAL A 252 10.41 6.55 -12.60
N PHE A 253 10.52 7.41 -13.58
CA PHE A 253 9.92 8.75 -13.50
C PHE A 253 9.34 9.18 -14.84
N PHE A 254 8.38 10.07 -14.76
CA PHE A 254 7.79 10.71 -15.93
C PHE A 254 8.46 12.06 -16.16
N ARG A 255 8.81 12.35 -17.41
CA ARG A 255 9.26 13.66 -17.85
C ARG A 255 8.28 14.24 -18.84
N SER A 256 7.56 15.26 -18.41
CA SER A 256 6.57 15.92 -19.24
C SER A 256 7.20 16.95 -20.18
N LEU A 257 6.63 17.08 -21.36
CA LEU A 257 6.97 18.13 -22.30
C LEU A 257 6.10 19.39 -22.09
N ASN A 258 4.86 19.20 -21.63
CA ASN A 258 3.84 20.24 -21.57
C ASN A 258 2.79 19.98 -20.47
N GLY A 259 3.14 19.30 -19.40
CA GLY A 259 2.23 18.94 -18.30
C GLY A 259 1.30 17.75 -18.57
N PHE A 260 1.13 17.30 -19.83
CA PHE A 260 0.18 16.24 -20.20
C PHE A 260 0.82 15.13 -21.02
N SER A 261 1.78 15.42 -21.87
CA SER A 261 2.47 14.45 -22.70
C SER A 261 3.96 14.39 -22.35
N GLY A 262 4.53 13.21 -22.43
CA GLY A 262 5.93 13.01 -22.09
C GLY A 262 6.35 11.54 -22.16
N ASP A 263 7.51 11.26 -21.60
CA ASP A 263 8.11 9.94 -21.61
C ASP A 263 8.28 9.39 -20.20
N ILE A 264 8.08 8.09 -20.04
CA ILE A 264 8.46 7.35 -18.84
C ILE A 264 9.92 6.93 -19.02
N LEU A 265 10.76 7.32 -18.08
CA LEU A 265 12.22 7.14 -18.14
C LEU A 265 12.70 6.31 -16.94
N VAL A 266 13.87 5.71 -17.09
CA VAL A 266 14.53 4.95 -16.01
C VAL A 266 15.95 5.49 -15.84
N ASP A 267 16.36 5.78 -14.62
CA ASP A 267 17.74 6.14 -14.28
C ASP A 267 18.28 5.32 -13.13
N THR A 268 19.53 4.90 -13.23
CA THR A 268 20.18 3.97 -12.29
C THR A 268 21.03 4.65 -11.22
N PHE A 269 20.80 5.87 -10.80
CA PHE A 269 21.57 6.60 -9.76
C PHE A 269 23.11 6.63 -9.93
N LYS A 270 23.67 6.02 -10.95
CA LYS A 270 25.12 5.97 -11.14
C LYS A 270 25.63 7.31 -11.67
N THR A 271 26.24 8.08 -10.81
CA THR A 271 26.78 9.42 -11.11
C THR A 271 28.16 9.41 -11.78
N GLU A 272 28.86 8.27 -11.82
CA GLU A 272 30.27 8.22 -12.16
C GLU A 272 30.58 8.15 -13.67
N ASP A 273 29.57 7.99 -14.51
CA ASP A 273 29.82 7.82 -15.96
C ASP A 273 29.54 9.12 -16.73
N GLN A 274 30.56 9.92 -16.90
CA GLN A 274 30.51 11.19 -17.69
C GLN A 274 30.15 10.99 -19.18
N THR A 275 29.99 9.74 -19.61
CA THR A 275 29.62 9.37 -20.99
C THR A 275 28.14 8.98 -21.11
N ARG A 276 27.33 9.21 -20.08
CA ARG A 276 25.93 8.79 -20.09
C ARG A 276 25.14 9.44 -21.24
N SER A 277 24.54 8.59 -22.02
CA SER A 277 23.39 8.94 -22.86
C SER A 277 22.17 9.34 -21.96
N LEU A 278 21.23 10.08 -22.54
CA LEU A 278 19.94 10.38 -21.89
C LEU A 278 19.33 9.12 -21.26
N PRO A 279 18.57 9.25 -20.15
CA PRO A 279 17.90 8.10 -19.52
C PRO A 279 17.10 7.34 -20.55
N PRO A 280 17.20 6.00 -20.59
CA PRO A 280 16.44 5.21 -21.53
C PRO A 280 14.94 5.34 -21.27
N ARG A 281 14.19 5.42 -22.35
CA ARG A 281 12.73 5.36 -22.28
C ARG A 281 12.30 3.96 -21.84
N LEU A 282 11.45 3.89 -20.84
CA LEU A 282 10.81 2.64 -20.43
C LEU A 282 9.64 2.33 -21.36
N VAL A 283 9.75 1.25 -22.11
CA VAL A 283 8.68 0.80 -23.01
C VAL A 283 7.68 -0.04 -22.21
N VAL A 284 6.58 0.58 -21.79
CA VAL A 284 5.47 -0.05 -21.09
C VAL A 284 4.16 0.24 -21.83
N PRO A 285 3.09 -0.57 -21.67
CA PRO A 285 1.82 -0.36 -22.37
C PRO A 285 0.95 0.75 -21.76
N MET A 286 1.59 1.80 -21.26
CA MET A 286 0.94 3.04 -20.81
C MET A 286 0.92 4.08 -21.92
N GLN A 287 -0.08 4.92 -21.88
CA GLN A 287 -0.32 6.01 -22.84
C GLN A 287 -0.54 7.31 -22.04
N PRO A 288 0.52 7.98 -21.55
CA PRO A 288 0.39 9.20 -20.77
C PRO A 288 -0.40 10.29 -21.49
N GLU A 289 -0.30 10.36 -22.83
CA GLU A 289 -1.08 11.28 -23.67
C GLU A 289 -2.61 11.07 -23.57
N ASN A 290 -3.05 9.88 -23.13
CA ASN A 290 -4.46 9.56 -22.88
C ASN A 290 -4.84 9.65 -21.39
N GLY A 291 -3.92 10.14 -20.54
CA GLY A 291 -4.13 10.39 -19.12
C GLY A 291 -3.70 9.26 -18.20
N ASP A 292 -2.95 8.26 -18.69
CA ASP A 292 -2.34 7.25 -17.82
C ASP A 292 -1.29 7.94 -16.94
N ASN A 293 -1.38 7.80 -15.59
CA ASN A 293 -0.68 8.74 -14.72
C ASN A 293 0.09 8.14 -13.54
N SER A 294 -0.07 6.89 -13.23
CA SER A 294 0.60 6.26 -12.09
C SER A 294 0.82 4.78 -12.34
N LEU A 295 1.88 4.26 -11.76
CA LEU A 295 2.27 2.86 -11.91
C LEU A 295 2.90 2.32 -10.63
N CYS A 296 2.94 1.00 -10.53
CA CYS A 296 3.67 0.26 -9.52
C CYS A 296 4.22 -1.01 -10.16
N PHE A 297 5.52 -1.21 -10.05
CA PHE A 297 6.14 -2.49 -10.38
C PHE A 297 6.05 -3.45 -9.21
N PHE A 298 5.68 -4.68 -9.50
CA PHE A 298 5.82 -5.77 -8.56
C PHE A 298 6.69 -6.84 -9.19
N ASN A 299 7.91 -7.03 -8.63
CA ASN A 299 8.99 -7.71 -9.30
C ASN A 299 9.11 -7.26 -10.78
N ASP A 300 10.12 -7.60 -11.49
CA ASP A 300 10.38 -7.09 -12.85
C ASP A 300 9.38 -7.60 -13.91
N SER A 301 8.33 -8.30 -13.49
CA SER A 301 7.43 -9.01 -14.40
C SER A 301 5.99 -8.52 -14.36
N ILE A 302 5.57 -7.80 -13.33
CA ILE A 302 4.19 -7.33 -13.18
C ILE A 302 4.20 -5.81 -13.05
N LEU A 303 3.40 -5.15 -13.87
CA LEU A 303 3.13 -3.73 -13.82
C LEU A 303 1.64 -3.51 -13.55
N ILE A 304 1.33 -2.76 -12.50
CA ILE A 304 -0.02 -2.25 -12.23
C ILE A 304 -0.01 -0.75 -12.52
N PHE A 305 -1.01 -0.24 -13.22
CA PHE A 305 -1.06 1.16 -13.60
C PHE A 305 -2.48 1.68 -13.75
N ALA A 306 -2.65 2.99 -13.59
CA ALA A 306 -3.91 3.66 -13.80
C ALA A 306 -4.04 4.13 -15.24
N ALA A 307 -5.15 3.79 -15.89
CA ALA A 307 -5.40 4.11 -17.29
C ALA A 307 -6.88 4.36 -17.56
N ARG A 308 -7.13 5.20 -18.55
CA ARG A 308 -8.48 5.40 -19.08
C ARG A 308 -8.63 4.62 -20.37
N ARG A 309 -9.49 3.60 -20.35
CA ARG A 309 -9.75 2.73 -21.49
C ARG A 309 -11.26 2.62 -21.75
N PRO A 310 -11.69 2.41 -23.03
CA PRO A 310 -13.11 2.26 -23.37
C PRO A 310 -13.82 1.10 -22.65
N GLU A 311 -13.10 0.04 -22.35
CA GLU A 311 -13.58 -1.15 -21.63
C GLU A 311 -13.55 -1.00 -20.09
N GLY A 312 -13.17 0.17 -19.57
CA GLY A 312 -13.14 0.47 -18.15
C GLY A 312 -14.52 0.59 -17.54
N PHE A 313 -14.56 0.71 -16.20
CA PHE A 313 -15.79 0.89 -15.43
C PHE A 313 -16.16 2.37 -15.27
N GLY A 314 -15.18 3.27 -15.34
CA GLY A 314 -15.44 4.66 -15.06
C GLY A 314 -14.42 5.64 -15.64
N GLY A 315 -13.75 6.36 -14.78
CA GLY A 315 -12.72 7.32 -15.12
C GLY A 315 -11.38 6.64 -15.39
N LEU A 316 -10.42 6.86 -14.48
CA LEU A 316 -9.21 6.06 -14.43
C LEU A 316 -9.52 4.74 -13.74
N ASP A 317 -9.19 3.63 -14.37
CA ASP A 317 -9.25 2.30 -13.79
C ASP A 317 -7.84 1.75 -13.61
N LEU A 318 -7.65 0.85 -12.65
CA LEU A 318 -6.41 0.10 -12.48
C LEU A 318 -6.38 -1.12 -13.40
N TYR A 319 -5.28 -1.21 -14.14
CA TYR A 319 -4.96 -2.33 -15.02
C TYR A 319 -3.66 -2.97 -14.58
N TYR A 320 -3.46 -4.22 -14.96
CA TYR A 320 -2.19 -4.90 -14.83
C TYR A 320 -1.74 -5.47 -16.17
N THR A 321 -0.43 -5.63 -16.31
CA THR A 321 0.19 -6.33 -17.42
C THR A 321 1.38 -7.15 -16.92
N ILE A 322 1.78 -8.13 -17.71
CA ILE A 322 2.86 -9.05 -17.35
C ILE A 322 3.92 -8.99 -18.44
N PHE A 323 5.19 -8.91 -18.02
CA PHE A 323 6.34 -9.06 -18.88
C PHE A 323 6.72 -10.53 -19.00
N ALA A 324 6.59 -11.09 -20.20
CA ALA A 324 6.95 -12.48 -20.49
C ALA A 324 7.49 -12.58 -21.92
N ASP A 325 8.49 -13.45 -22.10
CA ASP A 325 9.14 -13.68 -23.40
C ASP A 325 9.68 -12.38 -24.05
N GLY A 326 10.15 -11.45 -23.24
CA GLY A 326 10.74 -10.19 -23.69
C GLY A 326 9.74 -9.10 -24.10
N VAL A 327 8.44 -9.29 -23.86
CA VAL A 327 7.38 -8.34 -24.21
C VAL A 327 6.34 -8.20 -23.09
N TRP A 328 5.77 -6.99 -22.98
CA TRP A 328 4.59 -6.77 -22.15
C TRP A 328 3.34 -7.33 -22.85
N ARG A 329 2.55 -8.10 -22.11
CA ARG A 329 1.26 -8.61 -22.59
C ARG A 329 0.21 -7.50 -22.62
N ALA A 330 -0.92 -7.76 -23.30
CA ALA A 330 -2.02 -6.81 -23.33
C ALA A 330 -2.54 -6.53 -21.90
N PRO A 331 -2.74 -5.25 -21.51
CA PRO A 331 -3.26 -4.92 -20.19
C PRO A 331 -4.63 -5.52 -19.92
N LYS A 332 -4.85 -5.96 -18.68
CA LYS A 332 -6.15 -6.45 -18.19
C LYS A 332 -6.64 -5.58 -17.05
N ASN A 333 -7.93 -5.28 -17.04
CA ASN A 333 -8.58 -4.53 -15.97
C ASN A 333 -8.63 -5.37 -14.68
N LEU A 334 -8.35 -4.76 -13.52
CA LEU A 334 -8.37 -5.47 -12.21
C LEU A 334 -9.77 -5.84 -11.71
N GLY A 335 -10.81 -5.38 -12.41
CA GLY A 335 -12.18 -5.75 -12.16
C GLY A 335 -12.87 -4.97 -11.04
N LYS A 336 -14.14 -5.32 -10.80
CA LYS A 336 -15.05 -4.60 -9.89
C LYS A 336 -14.66 -4.65 -8.39
N GLY A 337 -13.75 -5.52 -8.01
CA GLY A 337 -13.22 -5.55 -6.64
C GLY A 337 -12.35 -4.34 -6.33
N VAL A 338 -11.74 -3.75 -7.36
CA VAL A 338 -10.86 -2.59 -7.30
C VAL A 338 -11.51 -1.39 -7.99
N ASN A 339 -11.92 -1.54 -9.24
CA ASN A 339 -12.38 -0.45 -10.10
C ASN A 339 -13.86 -0.13 -9.92
N SER A 340 -14.19 1.14 -10.06
CA SER A 340 -15.54 1.69 -9.88
C SER A 340 -15.95 2.59 -11.05
N ALA A 341 -17.09 3.30 -10.93
CA ALA A 341 -17.50 4.31 -11.91
C ALA A 341 -16.76 5.65 -11.76
N PHE A 342 -15.74 5.70 -10.93
CA PHE A 342 -14.94 6.87 -10.59
C PHE A 342 -13.49 6.71 -11.05
N ASP A 343 -12.57 7.42 -10.42
CA ASP A 343 -11.15 7.28 -10.73
C ASP A 343 -10.45 6.45 -9.65
N GLU A 344 -9.70 5.44 -10.05
CA GLU A 344 -8.77 4.67 -9.25
C GLU A 344 -7.34 4.90 -9.75
N THR A 345 -6.43 5.25 -8.84
CA THR A 345 -5.06 5.65 -9.20
C THR A 345 -4.05 5.30 -8.09
N THR A 346 -2.79 5.63 -8.30
CA THR A 346 -1.67 5.46 -7.36
C THR A 346 -1.60 4.07 -6.72
N PRO A 347 -1.53 3.01 -7.54
CA PRO A 347 -1.49 1.65 -7.03
C PRO A 347 -0.18 1.36 -6.29
N PHE A 348 -0.27 0.51 -5.27
CA PHE A 348 0.86 -0.10 -4.59
C PHE A 348 0.50 -1.54 -4.20
N LEU A 349 1.18 -2.50 -4.81
CA LEU A 349 1.04 -3.91 -4.43
C LEU A 349 2.06 -4.23 -3.35
N ALA A 350 1.58 -4.66 -2.19
CA ALA A 350 2.42 -5.01 -1.05
C ALA A 350 3.27 -6.27 -1.34
N LYS A 351 4.30 -6.51 -0.54
CA LYS A 351 5.26 -7.60 -0.75
C LYS A 351 4.64 -9.01 -0.69
N ASP A 352 3.45 -9.15 -0.10
CA ASP A 352 2.70 -10.41 -0.13
C ASP A 352 2.19 -10.77 -1.55
N GLY A 353 2.28 -9.84 -2.50
CA GLY A 353 1.80 -9.99 -3.87
C GLY A 353 0.28 -10.15 -3.99
N ARG A 354 -0.47 -9.86 -2.94
CA ARG A 354 -1.93 -10.03 -2.85
C ARG A 354 -2.65 -8.76 -2.43
N THR A 355 -2.04 -7.97 -1.56
CA THR A 355 -2.67 -6.78 -1.01
C THR A 355 -2.34 -5.58 -1.85
N LEU A 356 -3.34 -5.06 -2.53
CA LEU A 356 -3.26 -3.85 -3.33
C LEU A 356 -3.80 -2.67 -2.53
N TYR A 357 -2.98 -1.66 -2.36
CA TYR A 357 -3.36 -0.33 -1.91
C TYR A 357 -3.50 0.58 -3.14
N PHE A 358 -4.47 1.47 -3.11
CA PHE A 358 -4.69 2.42 -4.20
C PHE A 358 -5.56 3.58 -3.72
N SER A 359 -5.63 4.65 -4.48
CA SER A 359 -6.50 5.79 -4.16
C SER A 359 -7.71 5.82 -5.08
N SER A 360 -8.88 6.10 -4.52
CA SER A 360 -10.14 6.25 -5.27
C SER A 360 -10.95 7.45 -4.78
N ASN A 361 -11.56 8.17 -5.71
CA ASN A 361 -12.48 9.28 -5.42
C ASN A 361 -13.96 8.82 -5.49
N SER A 362 -14.21 7.55 -5.27
CA SER A 362 -15.55 6.95 -5.28
C SER A 362 -16.44 7.52 -4.16
N THR A 363 -17.72 7.16 -4.20
CA THR A 363 -18.66 7.53 -3.12
C THR A 363 -18.42 6.77 -1.80
N ALA A 364 -17.52 5.79 -1.79
CA ALA A 364 -17.05 5.11 -0.59
C ALA A 364 -15.90 5.86 0.11
N SER A 365 -15.35 6.90 -0.52
CA SER A 365 -14.38 7.82 0.09
C SER A 365 -15.05 8.67 1.18
N ILE A 366 -14.27 9.24 2.07
CA ILE A 366 -14.71 10.22 3.06
C ILE A 366 -14.40 11.64 2.63
N GLY A 367 -13.41 11.80 1.76
CA GLY A 367 -12.97 13.07 1.21
C GLY A 367 -12.96 13.11 -0.31
N GLY A 368 -11.85 13.55 -0.88
CA GLY A 368 -11.54 13.47 -2.29
C GLY A 368 -11.12 12.08 -2.70
N PHE A 369 -9.84 11.92 -3.06
CA PHE A 369 -9.22 10.60 -3.15
C PHE A 369 -8.91 10.07 -1.75
N ASP A 370 -9.36 8.88 -1.46
CA ASP A 370 -9.02 8.14 -0.24
C ASP A 370 -8.17 6.93 -0.58
N VAL A 371 -7.34 6.50 0.36
CA VAL A 371 -6.60 5.24 0.27
C VAL A 371 -7.51 4.07 0.60
N PHE A 372 -7.57 3.12 -0.31
CA PHE A 372 -8.28 1.85 -0.18
C PHE A 372 -7.31 0.68 -0.18
N LYS A 373 -7.78 -0.44 0.32
CA LYS A 373 -7.07 -1.72 0.31
C LYS A 373 -7.98 -2.82 -0.23
N SER A 374 -7.46 -3.66 -1.14
CA SER A 374 -8.13 -4.86 -1.64
C SER A 374 -7.17 -6.05 -1.60
N HIS A 375 -7.70 -7.24 -1.35
CA HIS A 375 -6.94 -8.48 -1.37
C HIS A 375 -7.29 -9.31 -2.61
N PHE A 376 -6.25 -9.84 -3.25
CA PHE A 376 -6.42 -10.83 -4.31
C PHE A 376 -6.77 -12.19 -3.72
N ASP A 377 -7.89 -12.74 -4.14
CA ASP A 377 -8.31 -14.10 -3.78
C ASP A 377 -7.86 -15.10 -4.86
N PRO A 378 -6.91 -16.00 -4.55
CA PRO A 378 -6.38 -16.94 -5.53
C PRO A 378 -7.38 -18.02 -5.95
N ASP A 379 -8.44 -18.26 -5.18
CA ASP A 379 -9.46 -19.27 -5.55
C ASP A 379 -10.43 -18.72 -6.59
N SER A 380 -10.87 -17.49 -6.41
CA SER A 380 -11.74 -16.80 -7.38
C SER A 380 -10.98 -16.06 -8.48
N LEU A 381 -9.64 -16.00 -8.37
CA LEU A 381 -8.72 -15.30 -9.27
C LEU A 381 -9.10 -13.83 -9.49
N ARG A 382 -9.51 -13.13 -8.44
CA ARG A 382 -9.95 -11.74 -8.50
C ARG A 382 -9.63 -10.98 -7.21
N PHE A 383 -9.57 -9.68 -7.33
CA PHE A 383 -9.55 -8.82 -6.16
C PHE A 383 -10.92 -8.78 -5.47
N MET A 384 -10.89 -8.90 -4.15
CA MET A 384 -12.06 -8.76 -3.29
C MET A 384 -12.50 -7.29 -3.24
N PRO A 385 -13.75 -6.99 -2.85
CA PRO A 385 -14.20 -5.61 -2.72
C PRO A 385 -13.27 -4.79 -1.84
N ALA A 386 -12.86 -3.63 -2.35
CA ALA A 386 -11.93 -2.74 -1.67
C ALA A 386 -12.54 -2.15 -0.38
N VAL A 387 -11.71 -1.96 0.62
CA VAL A 387 -12.06 -1.38 1.91
C VAL A 387 -11.29 -0.07 2.09
N ASN A 388 -12.02 1.00 2.44
CA ASN A 388 -11.44 2.30 2.78
C ASN A 388 -10.63 2.17 4.08
N LEU A 389 -9.40 2.69 4.13
CA LEU A 389 -8.55 2.60 5.32
C LEU A 389 -9.05 3.46 6.50
N GLY A 390 -9.94 4.41 6.21
CA GLY A 390 -10.51 5.27 7.23
C GLY A 390 -9.52 6.28 7.83
N LYS A 391 -9.97 6.95 8.88
CA LYS A 391 -9.13 7.89 9.63
C LYS A 391 -8.10 7.14 10.50
N PRO A 392 -6.96 7.76 10.82
CA PRO A 392 -6.50 9.08 10.43
C PRO A 392 -5.75 9.13 9.07
N ILE A 393 -5.64 7.99 8.37
CA ILE A 393 -4.97 7.95 7.06
C ILE A 393 -5.74 8.79 6.06
N ASN A 394 -7.04 8.51 5.91
CA ASN A 394 -7.91 9.29 5.05
C ASN A 394 -8.50 10.51 5.77
N SER A 395 -8.61 11.60 5.05
CA SER A 395 -9.06 12.92 5.48
C SER A 395 -10.22 13.41 4.59
N ALA A 396 -10.61 14.67 4.73
CA ALA A 396 -11.55 15.31 3.82
C ALA A 396 -10.90 15.77 2.50
N GLY A 397 -9.57 15.82 2.45
CA GLY A 397 -8.79 16.15 1.26
C GLY A 397 -8.59 14.95 0.33
N ASP A 398 -7.57 15.06 -0.52
CA ASP A 398 -7.08 13.94 -1.33
C ASP A 398 -5.94 13.24 -0.57
N ASP A 399 -6.07 11.96 -0.32
CA ASP A 399 -5.07 11.10 0.33
C ASP A 399 -4.58 10.07 -0.68
N MET A 400 -3.31 10.18 -1.10
CA MET A 400 -2.81 9.47 -2.28
C MET A 400 -1.39 8.95 -2.10
N PHE A 401 -0.92 8.12 -3.04
CA PHE A 401 0.46 7.60 -3.10
C PHE A 401 0.89 6.85 -1.84
N PHE A 402 0.00 6.06 -1.30
CA PHE A 402 0.29 5.28 -0.10
C PHE A 402 1.34 4.20 -0.37
N ARG A 403 2.40 4.17 0.43
CA ARG A 403 3.51 3.20 0.35
C ARG A 403 3.88 2.72 1.75
N LEU A 404 3.75 1.41 2.00
CA LEU A 404 4.27 0.79 3.21
C LEU A 404 5.80 0.70 3.17
N THR A 405 6.44 0.97 4.29
CA THR A 405 7.88 0.71 4.48
C THR A 405 8.17 -0.78 4.60
N THR A 406 9.43 -1.16 4.38
CA THR A 406 9.85 -2.56 4.41
C THR A 406 9.66 -3.23 5.78
N ASP A 407 9.68 -2.44 6.85
CA ASP A 407 9.45 -2.91 8.22
C ASP A 407 7.97 -3.18 8.55
N GLY A 408 7.04 -2.78 7.67
CA GLY A 408 5.60 -2.94 7.87
C GLY A 408 5.02 -2.17 9.06
N MET A 409 5.79 -1.25 9.66
CA MET A 409 5.35 -0.43 10.80
C MET A 409 4.99 0.99 10.40
N ARG A 410 5.46 1.44 9.25
CA ARG A 410 5.22 2.79 8.74
C ARG A 410 4.69 2.75 7.32
N ALA A 411 3.97 3.81 6.94
CA ALA A 411 3.69 4.12 5.55
C ALA A 411 3.91 5.61 5.31
N TYR A 412 4.24 5.96 4.09
CA TYR A 412 4.24 7.34 3.62
C TYR A 412 3.12 7.52 2.60
N PHE A 413 2.54 8.70 2.58
CA PHE A 413 1.51 9.09 1.62
C PHE A 413 1.48 10.61 1.50
N CYS A 414 0.82 11.16 0.51
CA CYS A 414 0.56 12.59 0.45
C CYS A 414 -0.92 12.89 0.72
N SER A 415 -1.17 14.07 1.28
CA SER A 415 -2.50 14.52 1.62
C SER A 415 -2.67 16.01 1.36
N SER A 416 -3.83 16.41 0.81
CA SER A 416 -4.23 17.82 0.65
C SER A 416 -5.14 18.30 1.78
N ARG A 417 -5.07 17.66 2.96
CA ARG A 417 -5.82 18.07 4.15
C ARG A 417 -5.44 19.47 4.60
N LYS A 418 -6.42 20.20 5.12
CA LYS A 418 -6.30 21.64 5.38
C LYS A 418 -5.31 22.02 6.50
N GLU A 419 -4.86 21.08 7.31
CA GLU A 419 -3.83 21.28 8.33
C GLU A 419 -2.41 21.32 7.75
N GLY A 420 -2.24 21.06 6.46
CA GLY A 420 -0.95 21.05 5.78
C GLY A 420 -0.37 22.43 5.49
N PHE A 421 0.84 22.46 4.96
CA PHE A 421 1.62 23.65 4.61
C PHE A 421 1.33 24.14 3.18
N GLY A 422 1.09 23.19 2.25
CA GLY A 422 0.97 23.42 0.82
C GLY A 422 -0.30 22.93 0.15
N GLU A 423 -0.15 22.56 -1.12
CA GLU A 423 -1.24 21.95 -1.90
C GLU A 423 -1.43 20.48 -1.46
N ARG A 424 -0.38 19.66 -1.57
CA ARG A 424 -0.26 18.35 -0.95
C ARG A 424 1.01 18.33 -0.11
N ASP A 425 0.93 17.73 1.03
CA ASP A 425 2.06 17.50 1.93
C ASP A 425 2.30 16.00 2.08
N ILE A 426 3.52 15.63 2.41
CA ILE A 426 3.88 14.26 2.76
C ILE A 426 3.61 14.02 4.24
N TYR A 427 2.94 12.91 4.51
CA TYR A 427 2.62 12.41 5.84
C TYR A 427 3.22 11.03 6.06
N THR A 428 3.44 10.70 7.32
CA THR A 428 3.75 9.34 7.77
C THR A 428 2.60 8.77 8.58
N ALA A 429 2.29 7.50 8.35
CA ALA A 429 1.38 6.72 9.19
C ALA A 429 2.21 5.71 10.00
N LEU A 430 2.18 5.82 11.32
CA LEU A 430 2.82 4.89 12.24
C LEU A 430 1.77 3.89 12.74
N PHE A 431 1.86 2.65 12.30
CA PHE A 431 0.89 1.63 12.64
C PHE A 431 1.09 1.11 14.06
N LYS A 432 0.00 0.90 14.78
CA LYS A 432 0.01 0.31 16.14
C LYS A 432 0.50 -1.15 16.14
N ASN A 433 0.30 -1.83 15.02
CA ASN A 433 0.69 -3.22 14.83
C ASN A 433 1.38 -3.37 13.48
N PHE A 434 2.30 -4.32 13.40
CA PHE A 434 2.95 -4.71 12.15
C PHE A 434 1.91 -4.98 11.04
N GLN A 435 2.13 -4.38 9.87
CA GLN A 435 1.31 -4.65 8.69
C GLN A 435 1.88 -5.87 7.96
N PRO A 436 1.21 -7.00 8.12
CA PRO A 436 1.79 -8.27 7.73
C PRO A 436 1.86 -8.45 6.20
N GLU A 437 1.20 -7.58 5.42
CA GLU A 437 1.28 -7.54 3.96
C GLU A 437 2.69 -7.25 3.43
N GLN A 438 3.55 -6.66 4.25
CA GLN A 438 4.95 -6.46 3.94
C GLN A 438 5.82 -7.68 4.25
N ASN A 439 5.26 -8.72 4.84
CA ASN A 439 5.98 -9.96 5.00
C ASN A 439 5.94 -10.74 3.68
N PRO A 440 7.08 -11.05 3.05
CA PRO A 440 7.14 -11.84 1.82
C PRO A 440 6.81 -13.33 2.06
N SER A 441 5.87 -13.60 2.96
CA SER A 441 5.50 -14.96 3.38
C SER A 441 4.66 -15.70 2.36
N VAL A 442 4.11 -15.00 1.39
CA VAL A 442 3.31 -15.60 0.33
C VAL A 442 3.95 -15.28 -1.01
N PRO A 443 4.36 -16.30 -1.78
CA PRO A 443 4.83 -16.07 -3.14
C PRO A 443 3.76 -15.36 -3.93
N VAL A 444 4.17 -14.56 -4.89
CA VAL A 444 3.30 -13.76 -5.75
C VAL A 444 2.06 -14.55 -6.10
N ALA A 445 0.99 -14.19 -5.48
CA ALA A 445 -0.28 -14.85 -5.68
C ALA A 445 -0.95 -14.44 -6.98
N PHE A 446 -0.30 -13.64 -7.81
CA PHE A 446 -0.78 -13.47 -9.15
C PHE A 446 -0.54 -14.77 -9.93
N HIS A 447 -1.42 -15.74 -9.71
CA HIS A 447 -1.68 -16.81 -10.67
C HIS A 447 -2.14 -16.26 -12.03
N LEU A 448 -1.94 -14.99 -12.26
CA LEU A 448 -2.24 -14.35 -13.54
C LEU A 448 -1.44 -14.96 -14.67
N ILE A 449 -0.21 -15.38 -14.40
CA ILE A 449 0.62 -16.13 -15.34
C ILE A 449 0.01 -17.52 -15.58
N GLU A 450 -0.46 -18.19 -14.54
CA GLU A 450 -1.16 -19.48 -14.68
C GLU A 450 -2.52 -19.34 -15.35
N GLN A 451 -3.25 -18.28 -15.04
CA GLN A 451 -4.53 -17.98 -15.67
C GLN A 451 -4.35 -17.69 -17.14
N MET A 452 -3.35 -16.93 -17.55
CA MET A 452 -3.04 -16.69 -18.97
C MET A 452 -2.63 -17.98 -19.65
N LYS A 453 -1.80 -18.84 -19.03
CA LYS A 453 -1.45 -20.15 -19.56
C LYS A 453 -2.64 -21.09 -19.64
N LYS A 454 -3.52 -21.08 -18.62
CA LYS A 454 -4.79 -21.86 -18.69
C LYS A 454 -5.72 -21.38 -19.78
N GLU A 455 -5.82 -20.08 -20.01
CA GLU A 455 -6.61 -19.52 -21.12
C GLU A 455 -6.01 -19.90 -22.48
N GLU A 456 -4.68 -19.89 -22.61
CA GLU A 456 -3.97 -20.37 -23.81
C GLU A 456 -4.06 -21.90 -23.98
N GLU A 457 -3.98 -22.67 -22.89
CA GLU A 457 -4.18 -24.13 -22.89
C GLU A 457 -5.64 -24.51 -23.19
N LEU A 458 -6.62 -23.80 -22.64
CA LEU A 458 -8.05 -24.01 -22.94
C LEU A 458 -8.42 -23.67 -24.39
N ALA A 459 -7.69 -22.74 -25.01
CA ALA A 459 -7.86 -22.45 -26.44
C ALA A 459 -7.29 -23.56 -27.35
N ASN A 460 -6.43 -24.44 -26.80
CA ASN A 460 -5.67 -25.44 -27.57
C ASN A 460 -5.96 -26.91 -27.23
N VAL A 461 -7.00 -27.22 -26.40
CA VAL A 461 -7.21 -28.62 -25.96
C VAL A 461 -8.47 -29.27 -26.54
N ASP A 462 -8.27 -30.38 -27.22
CA ASP A 462 -9.26 -31.46 -27.40
C ASP A 462 -9.73 -31.98 -26.03
N LYS A 463 -11.04 -32.15 -25.86
CA LYS A 463 -11.73 -32.49 -24.61
C LYS A 463 -11.06 -33.64 -23.85
N PRO A 464 -10.70 -33.48 -22.57
CA PRO A 464 -10.18 -34.58 -21.75
C PRO A 464 -11.31 -35.59 -21.41
N LYS A 465 -10.92 -36.85 -21.31
CA LYS A 465 -11.77 -37.93 -20.77
C LYS A 465 -12.23 -37.60 -19.35
N GLU A 466 -13.52 -37.79 -19.10
CA GLU A 466 -14.11 -37.63 -17.76
C GLU A 466 -13.33 -38.43 -16.69
N GLN A 467 -12.68 -37.70 -15.78
CA GLN A 467 -12.11 -38.29 -14.57
C GLN A 467 -13.16 -38.27 -13.46
N LYS A 468 -13.27 -39.34 -12.72
CA LYS A 468 -14.20 -39.50 -11.60
C LYS A 468 -13.75 -38.53 -10.48
N ILE A 469 -14.46 -37.43 -10.29
CA ILE A 469 -14.22 -36.43 -9.24
C ILE A 469 -14.68 -37.04 -7.91
N VAL A 470 -13.80 -37.15 -6.95
CA VAL A 470 -14.12 -37.45 -5.55
C VAL A 470 -13.96 -36.15 -4.78
N GLU A 471 -15.07 -35.50 -4.45
CA GLU A 471 -15.05 -34.30 -3.62
C GLU A 471 -14.91 -34.72 -2.13
N VAL A 472 -13.86 -34.28 -1.50
CA VAL A 472 -13.64 -34.45 -0.06
C VAL A 472 -13.25 -33.11 0.53
N THR A 473 -13.96 -32.69 1.59
CA THR A 473 -13.64 -31.51 2.37
C THR A 473 -12.78 -31.88 3.55
N LEU A 474 -11.62 -31.23 3.68
CA LEU A 474 -10.74 -31.39 4.84
C LEU A 474 -10.77 -30.13 5.68
N ASP A 475 -11.30 -30.24 6.89
CA ASP A 475 -11.34 -29.15 7.87
C ASP A 475 -10.06 -29.11 8.71
N PRO A 476 -9.64 -27.93 9.19
CA PRO A 476 -8.54 -27.82 10.15
C PRO A 476 -8.85 -28.56 11.46
N LEU A 477 -7.84 -29.11 12.09
CA LEU A 477 -7.93 -29.69 13.42
C LEU A 477 -7.62 -28.63 14.46
N PHE A 478 -8.55 -28.37 15.37
CA PHE A 478 -8.42 -27.39 16.44
C PHE A 478 -8.09 -28.06 17.78
N TYR A 479 -7.24 -27.38 18.56
CA TYR A 479 -6.78 -27.89 19.86
C TYR A 479 -7.05 -26.88 20.98
N ASP A 480 -7.44 -27.42 22.14
CA ASP A 480 -7.50 -26.67 23.39
C ASP A 480 -6.06 -26.40 23.92
N ASN A 481 -5.96 -25.64 25.01
CA ASN A 481 -4.68 -25.26 25.59
C ASN A 481 -3.87 -26.54 25.92
N ASP A 482 -2.63 -26.62 25.46
CA ASP A 482 -1.69 -27.72 25.69
C ASP A 482 -2.22 -29.13 25.36
N ASP A 483 -3.43 -29.24 24.80
CA ASP A 483 -3.97 -30.52 24.34
C ASP A 483 -3.42 -30.84 22.94
N ASP A 484 -2.86 -31.99 22.81
CA ASP A 484 -2.31 -32.54 21.56
C ASP A 484 -2.96 -33.90 21.22
N LEU A 485 -4.07 -34.22 21.90
CA LEU A 485 -4.75 -35.51 21.72
C LEU A 485 -5.75 -35.45 20.57
N LEU A 486 -5.78 -36.51 19.77
CA LEU A 486 -6.80 -36.72 18.74
C LEU A 486 -8.09 -37.18 19.37
N ARG A 487 -9.10 -36.32 19.49
CA ARG A 487 -10.43 -36.59 20.05
C ARG A 487 -11.55 -36.05 19.18
N GLY A 488 -12.75 -36.56 19.39
CA GLY A 488 -13.98 -36.03 18.79
C GLY A 488 -13.89 -35.77 17.28
N ALA A 489 -14.13 -34.53 16.86
CA ALA A 489 -14.12 -34.15 15.46
C ALA A 489 -12.77 -34.37 14.80
N ASN A 490 -11.64 -34.11 15.51
CA ASN A 490 -10.29 -34.34 14.99
C ASN A 490 -10.06 -35.81 14.64
N LEU A 491 -10.51 -36.75 15.47
CA LEU A 491 -10.41 -38.16 15.20
C LEU A 491 -11.28 -38.60 14.00
N GLN A 492 -12.47 -38.04 13.89
CA GLN A 492 -13.35 -38.30 12.74
C GLN A 492 -12.73 -37.84 11.42
N GLN A 493 -12.12 -36.65 11.43
CA GLN A 493 -11.41 -36.13 10.26
C GLN A 493 -10.24 -37.05 9.86
N MET A 494 -9.49 -37.58 10.83
CA MET A 494 -8.41 -38.51 10.55
C MET A 494 -8.91 -39.82 9.91
N ARG A 495 -10.09 -40.31 10.30
CA ARG A 495 -10.71 -41.48 9.65
C ARG A 495 -11.08 -41.22 8.20
N THR A 496 -11.55 -40.00 7.88
CA THR A 496 -11.80 -39.57 6.50
C THR A 496 -10.51 -39.58 5.68
N VAL A 497 -9.43 -39.00 6.23
CA VAL A 497 -8.11 -39.03 5.58
C VAL A 497 -7.60 -40.47 5.34
N LEU A 498 -7.72 -41.35 6.33
CA LEU A 498 -7.34 -42.75 6.17
C LEU A 498 -8.18 -43.49 5.13
N GLY A 499 -9.45 -43.15 5.00
CA GLY A 499 -10.30 -43.62 3.90
C GLY A 499 -9.76 -43.24 2.52
N LEU A 500 -9.29 -42.01 2.36
CA LEU A 500 -8.67 -41.54 1.12
C LEU A 500 -7.33 -42.26 0.85
N VAL A 501 -6.47 -42.39 1.87
CA VAL A 501 -5.19 -43.07 1.74
C VAL A 501 -5.36 -44.52 1.30
N LYS A 502 -6.38 -45.21 1.78
CA LYS A 502 -6.70 -46.59 1.35
C LYS A 502 -7.09 -46.65 -0.14
N GLN A 503 -7.78 -45.64 -0.64
CA GLN A 503 -8.16 -45.58 -2.05
C GLN A 503 -7.00 -45.10 -2.94
N PHE A 504 -6.11 -44.26 -2.40
CA PHE A 504 -4.97 -43.68 -3.10
C PHE A 504 -3.66 -43.86 -2.29
N PRO A 505 -3.03 -45.03 -2.34
CA PRO A 505 -1.91 -45.38 -1.44
C PRO A 505 -0.64 -44.52 -1.60
N ASN A 506 -0.52 -43.81 -2.71
CA ASN A 506 0.63 -42.95 -3.01
C ASN A 506 0.37 -41.45 -2.68
N LEU A 507 -0.79 -41.13 -2.08
CA LEU A 507 -1.09 -39.77 -1.66
C LEU A 507 -0.06 -39.31 -0.64
N LYS A 508 0.48 -38.10 -0.86
CA LYS A 508 1.29 -37.40 0.13
C LYS A 508 0.39 -36.43 0.92
N ILE A 509 0.56 -36.43 2.21
CA ILE A 509 -0.17 -35.61 3.17
C ILE A 509 0.81 -34.59 3.75
N VAL A 510 0.45 -33.31 3.66
CA VAL A 510 1.17 -32.22 4.29
C VAL A 510 0.35 -31.75 5.49
N LEU A 511 0.95 -31.82 6.67
CA LEU A 511 0.39 -31.33 7.92
C LEU A 511 1.08 -30.03 8.29
N THR A 512 0.32 -28.92 8.35
CA THR A 512 0.85 -27.59 8.72
C THR A 512 0.36 -27.22 10.12
N GLY A 513 1.28 -27.13 11.07
CA GLY A 513 0.98 -26.83 12.48
C GLY A 513 1.11 -25.35 12.79
N ASN A 514 0.04 -24.82 13.34
CA ASN A 514 -0.04 -23.44 13.82
C ASN A 514 -0.19 -23.41 15.36
N ASN A 515 0.22 -22.31 15.97
CA ASN A 515 0.10 -22.10 17.41
C ASN A 515 -0.43 -20.69 17.72
N THR A 516 -0.86 -20.51 18.94
CA THR A 516 -1.05 -19.15 19.50
C THR A 516 0.32 -18.54 19.81
N GLU A 517 0.41 -17.23 19.76
CA GLU A 517 1.63 -16.50 20.08
C GLU A 517 2.07 -16.80 21.52
N GLY A 518 3.29 -17.29 21.65
CA GLY A 518 3.95 -17.61 22.91
C GLY A 518 5.13 -16.65 23.19
N GLU A 519 5.94 -16.99 24.18
CA GLU A 519 7.09 -16.16 24.56
C GLU A 519 8.23 -16.19 23.53
N LYS A 520 8.36 -17.27 22.75
CA LYS A 520 9.43 -17.46 21.77
C LYS A 520 8.97 -18.22 20.54
N VAL A 521 9.38 -17.75 19.39
CA VAL A 521 9.10 -18.39 18.08
C VAL A 521 9.59 -19.86 18.06
N SER A 522 10.75 -20.14 18.63
CA SER A 522 11.30 -21.51 18.73
C SER A 522 10.37 -22.47 19.46
N PHE A 523 9.73 -22.04 20.51
CA PHE A 523 8.76 -22.84 21.26
C PHE A 523 7.45 -23.01 20.51
N ASP A 524 6.97 -21.96 19.85
CA ASP A 524 5.76 -22.05 19.03
C ASP A 524 5.93 -23.04 17.88
N LEU A 525 7.08 -23.03 17.21
CA LEU A 525 7.45 -24.01 16.19
C LEU A 525 7.51 -25.44 16.79
N TYR A 526 8.13 -25.57 17.94
CA TYR A 526 8.29 -26.88 18.59
C TYR A 526 6.94 -27.49 19.00
N PHE A 527 6.07 -26.72 19.67
CA PHE A 527 4.75 -27.22 20.08
C PHE A 527 3.87 -27.55 18.87
N SER A 528 3.95 -26.72 17.83
CA SER A 528 3.28 -27.03 16.56
C SER A 528 3.77 -28.37 16.00
N MET A 529 5.09 -28.59 15.94
CA MET A 529 5.67 -29.82 15.44
C MET A 529 5.27 -31.07 16.29
N LYS A 530 5.17 -30.92 17.61
CA LYS A 530 4.75 -32.03 18.48
C LYS A 530 3.30 -32.48 18.22
N ARG A 531 2.41 -31.58 17.90
CA ARG A 531 1.05 -31.93 17.44
C ARG A 531 1.09 -32.68 16.11
N LEU A 532 1.91 -32.20 15.16
CA LEU A 532 2.05 -32.86 13.86
C LEU A 532 2.58 -34.25 13.97
N GLU A 533 3.60 -34.49 14.81
CA GLU A 533 4.17 -35.82 15.04
C GLU A 533 3.15 -36.82 15.56
N LYS A 534 2.24 -36.39 16.46
CA LYS A 534 1.17 -37.26 16.97
C LYS A 534 0.16 -37.65 15.90
N ILE A 535 -0.22 -36.67 15.05
CA ILE A 535 -1.09 -36.94 13.92
C ILE A 535 -0.41 -37.87 12.93
N ALA A 536 0.86 -37.57 12.58
CA ALA A 536 1.66 -38.39 11.67
C ALA A 536 1.77 -39.82 12.18
N LYS A 537 2.07 -39.98 13.48
CA LYS A 537 2.16 -41.31 14.10
C LYS A 537 0.83 -42.06 14.01
N TYR A 538 -0.30 -41.38 14.28
CA TYR A 538 -1.62 -41.99 14.13
C TYR A 538 -1.87 -42.48 12.70
N LEU A 539 -1.54 -41.65 11.69
CA LEU A 539 -1.75 -41.99 10.29
C LEU A 539 -0.81 -43.14 9.85
N THR A 540 0.43 -43.11 10.29
CA THR A 540 1.41 -44.18 9.93
C THR A 540 1.10 -45.49 10.63
N ASP A 541 0.70 -45.48 11.89
CA ASP A 541 0.24 -46.67 12.63
C ASP A 541 -1.02 -47.28 11.96
N ASN A 542 -1.77 -46.54 11.20
CA ASN A 542 -2.96 -46.99 10.47
C ASN A 542 -2.74 -47.15 8.94
N GLY A 543 -1.50 -47.27 8.50
CA GLY A 543 -1.15 -47.72 7.15
C GLY A 543 -0.69 -46.66 6.15
N LEU A 544 -0.57 -45.38 6.53
CA LEU A 544 0.08 -44.38 5.70
C LEU A 544 1.62 -44.60 5.75
N LYS A 545 2.27 -44.57 4.60
CA LYS A 545 3.73 -44.71 4.56
C LYS A 545 4.39 -43.46 5.15
N ASN A 546 5.46 -43.67 5.94
CA ASN A 546 6.20 -42.58 6.59
C ASN A 546 6.73 -41.53 5.59
N GLU A 547 7.18 -41.97 4.42
CA GLU A 547 7.67 -41.13 3.32
C GLU A 547 6.59 -40.24 2.68
N ASN A 548 5.30 -40.53 2.93
CA ASN A 548 4.16 -39.82 2.40
C ASN A 548 3.60 -38.78 3.38
N VAL A 549 4.24 -38.55 4.53
CA VAL A 549 3.84 -37.58 5.54
C VAL A 549 4.87 -36.47 5.62
N ILE A 550 4.48 -35.26 5.29
CA ILE A 550 5.32 -34.06 5.39
C ILE A 550 4.81 -33.20 6.54
N LEU A 551 5.66 -32.86 7.49
CA LEU A 551 5.35 -32.06 8.66
C LEU A 551 5.95 -30.67 8.49
N LYS A 552 5.13 -29.62 8.65
CA LYS A 552 5.51 -28.21 8.54
C LYS A 552 4.99 -27.46 9.75
N ALA A 553 5.84 -27.08 10.68
CA ALA A 553 5.48 -26.22 11.79
C ALA A 553 5.82 -24.76 11.43
N VAL A 554 4.83 -23.90 11.52
CA VAL A 554 4.93 -22.47 11.27
C VAL A 554 4.72 -21.62 12.53
N GLY A 555 4.43 -22.27 13.67
CA GLY A 555 4.28 -21.59 14.96
C GLY A 555 3.12 -20.59 14.96
N SER A 556 3.35 -19.42 15.54
CA SER A 556 2.34 -18.36 15.70
C SER A 556 2.31 -17.35 14.56
N GLN A 557 3.01 -17.57 13.46
CA GLN A 557 3.20 -16.59 12.39
C GLN A 557 1.94 -16.35 11.54
N TYR A 558 0.98 -17.27 11.56
CA TYR A 558 -0.24 -17.20 10.73
C TYR A 558 -1.52 -17.32 11.55
N PRO A 559 -1.80 -16.32 12.41
CA PRO A 559 -3.02 -16.31 13.22
C PRO A 559 -4.25 -16.03 12.36
N ILE A 560 -5.36 -16.73 12.65
CA ILE A 560 -6.67 -16.52 12.00
C ILE A 560 -7.65 -15.73 12.86
N ALA A 561 -7.34 -15.58 14.13
CA ALA A 561 -8.18 -14.88 15.07
C ALA A 561 -7.34 -14.04 16.03
N GLN A 562 -7.96 -12.97 16.53
CA GLN A 562 -7.32 -12.12 17.54
C GLN A 562 -7.21 -12.86 18.87
N THR A 563 -6.02 -12.86 19.46
CA THR A 563 -5.77 -13.41 20.80
C THR A 563 -6.22 -12.46 21.92
N TYR A 564 -6.35 -11.18 21.61
CA TYR A 564 -6.87 -10.14 22.50
C TYR A 564 -7.92 -9.30 21.79
N VAL A 565 -9.03 -9.02 22.49
CA VAL A 565 -10.08 -8.12 22.01
C VAL A 565 -10.29 -7.05 23.09
N ASN A 566 -10.11 -5.79 22.74
CA ASN A 566 -10.20 -4.65 23.67
C ASN A 566 -9.29 -4.79 24.93
N GLY A 567 -8.11 -5.39 24.75
CA GLY A 567 -7.15 -5.63 25.85
C GLY A 567 -7.48 -6.83 26.75
N LEU A 568 -8.55 -7.56 26.48
CA LEU A 568 -8.93 -8.79 27.19
C LEU A 568 -8.53 -10.02 26.36
N ALA A 569 -8.02 -11.04 27.02
CA ALA A 569 -7.70 -12.31 26.37
C ALA A 569 -8.95 -12.92 25.70
N ASN A 570 -8.75 -13.46 24.50
CA ASN A 570 -9.78 -14.12 23.71
C ASN A 570 -9.49 -15.62 23.58
N PRO A 571 -9.95 -16.46 24.52
CA PRO A 571 -9.65 -17.91 24.50
C PRO A 571 -10.16 -18.62 23.25
N THR A 572 -11.26 -18.12 22.65
CA THR A 572 -11.78 -18.69 21.39
C THR A 572 -10.84 -18.39 20.23
N GLY A 573 -10.31 -17.16 20.16
CA GLY A 573 -9.31 -16.79 19.16
C GLY A 573 -8.00 -17.58 19.31
N GLU A 574 -7.55 -17.76 20.54
CA GLU A 574 -6.39 -18.61 20.83
C GLU A 574 -6.60 -20.05 20.38
N LYS A 575 -7.78 -20.63 20.66
CA LYS A 575 -8.13 -21.99 20.21
C LYS A 575 -8.13 -22.11 18.69
N LEU A 576 -8.64 -21.11 17.97
CA LEU A 576 -8.65 -21.08 16.52
C LEU A 576 -7.22 -20.98 15.94
N ASN A 577 -6.31 -20.32 16.62
CA ASN A 577 -4.91 -20.23 16.21
C ASN A 577 -4.13 -21.52 16.48
N ARG A 578 -4.51 -22.31 17.50
CA ARG A 578 -3.94 -23.63 17.78
C ARG A 578 -4.57 -24.70 16.88
N ARG A 579 -4.14 -24.73 15.62
CA ARG A 579 -4.72 -25.62 14.62
C ARG A 579 -3.69 -26.37 13.81
N VAL A 580 -4.13 -27.44 13.17
CA VAL A 580 -3.37 -28.15 12.13
C VAL A 580 -4.18 -28.14 10.85
N ASP A 581 -3.63 -27.51 9.83
CA ASP A 581 -4.16 -27.52 8.48
C ASP A 581 -3.63 -28.75 7.74
N MET A 582 -4.47 -29.38 6.93
CA MET A 582 -4.11 -30.58 6.18
C MET A 582 -4.27 -30.32 4.70
N THR A 583 -3.25 -30.64 3.92
CA THR A 583 -3.34 -30.66 2.46
C THR A 583 -2.84 -31.97 1.90
N ILE A 584 -3.41 -32.36 0.77
CA ILE A 584 -3.03 -33.57 0.05
C ILE A 584 -2.51 -33.16 -1.31
N GLY A 585 -1.33 -33.62 -1.65
CA GLY A 585 -0.73 -33.29 -2.96
C GLY A 585 0.65 -33.89 -3.13
N ASP A 586 1.03 -34.12 -4.37
CA ASP A 586 2.34 -34.54 -4.81
C ASP A 586 2.77 -33.75 -6.03
N LEU A 587 4.03 -33.36 -6.10
CA LEU A 587 4.64 -32.71 -7.25
C LEU A 587 4.91 -33.68 -8.41
N GLU A 588 4.90 -34.97 -8.14
CA GLU A 588 5.27 -36.03 -9.12
C GLU A 588 4.06 -36.65 -9.83
N ILE A 589 2.88 -36.56 -9.23
CA ILE A 589 1.67 -37.20 -9.71
C ILE A 589 0.60 -36.14 -9.96
N PRO A 590 -0.03 -36.08 -11.15
CA PRO A 590 -1.17 -35.20 -11.37
C PRO A 590 -2.25 -35.48 -10.32
N PRO A 591 -2.86 -34.45 -9.73
CA PRO A 591 -3.85 -34.65 -8.68
C PRO A 591 -5.07 -35.37 -9.21
N THR A 592 -5.25 -36.59 -8.76
CA THR A 592 -6.49 -37.34 -8.86
C THR A 592 -6.71 -37.92 -7.46
N PRO A 593 -7.61 -37.43 -6.70
CA PRO A 593 -8.89 -36.74 -6.90
C PRO A 593 -8.81 -35.23 -6.69
N VAL A 594 -9.85 -34.50 -7.12
CA VAL A 594 -10.03 -33.09 -6.73
C VAL A 594 -10.46 -33.05 -5.28
N ILE A 595 -9.59 -32.52 -4.42
CA ILE A 595 -9.83 -32.42 -2.98
C ILE A 595 -10.03 -30.95 -2.66
N THR A 596 -11.20 -30.63 -2.11
CA THR A 596 -11.49 -29.29 -1.59
C THR A 596 -10.99 -29.20 -0.15
N HIS A 597 -10.13 -28.23 0.12
CA HIS A 597 -9.66 -27.93 1.45
C HIS A 597 -10.46 -26.77 2.04
N ASN A 598 -11.05 -26.98 3.19
CA ASN A 598 -11.68 -25.90 3.95
C ASN A 598 -10.64 -25.35 4.94
N ASN A 599 -9.83 -24.39 4.46
CA ASN A 599 -8.68 -23.91 5.21
C ASN A 599 -9.02 -22.85 6.27
N ALA A 600 -10.29 -22.41 6.38
CA ALA A 600 -10.70 -21.44 7.36
C ALA A 600 -12.08 -21.78 7.93
N PRO A 601 -12.25 -21.85 9.25
CA PRO A 601 -13.57 -21.86 9.84
C PRO A 601 -14.25 -20.51 9.56
N ALA A 602 -15.56 -20.52 9.39
CA ALA A 602 -16.35 -19.30 9.40
C ALA A 602 -16.25 -18.66 10.79
N VAL A 603 -15.31 -17.74 10.97
CA VAL A 603 -15.21 -16.91 12.17
C VAL A 603 -16.08 -15.69 12.00
N SER A 604 -16.76 -15.26 13.04
CA SER A 604 -17.48 -14.00 13.00
C SER A 604 -16.51 -12.85 12.72
N ALA A 605 -16.94 -11.84 11.98
CA ALA A 605 -16.10 -10.66 11.66
C ALA A 605 -15.50 -9.97 12.91
N PHE A 606 -16.13 -10.17 14.08
CA PHE A 606 -15.63 -9.68 15.36
C PHE A 606 -14.42 -10.49 15.89
N MET A 607 -14.33 -11.77 15.54
CA MET A 607 -13.26 -12.67 15.96
C MET A 607 -12.17 -12.83 14.91
N ALA A 608 -12.51 -12.52 13.64
CA ALA A 608 -11.57 -12.54 12.55
C ALA A 608 -10.60 -11.37 12.68
N ASN A 609 -9.35 -11.69 12.68
CA ASN A 609 -8.31 -10.74 12.34
C ASN A 609 -8.45 -10.39 10.84
N SER A 610 -8.14 -9.17 10.41
CA SER A 610 -8.00 -8.80 8.99
C SER A 610 -6.99 -9.67 8.21
N VAL A 611 -6.41 -10.62 8.87
CA VAL A 611 -5.44 -11.65 8.42
C VAL A 611 -6.12 -12.97 8.02
N GLY A 612 -7.44 -13.07 8.07
CA GLY A 612 -8.16 -14.31 7.76
C GLY A 612 -7.84 -14.93 6.41
N ASP A 613 -7.41 -14.13 5.44
CA ASP A 613 -6.97 -14.60 4.13
C ASP A 613 -5.55 -15.21 4.13
N ARG A 614 -4.79 -15.10 5.22
CA ARG A 614 -3.44 -15.69 5.36
C ARG A 614 -3.41 -17.15 5.72
N LEU A 615 -4.55 -17.71 5.98
CA LEU A 615 -4.67 -19.13 6.29
C LEU A 615 -4.26 -20.08 5.19
N LYS A 616 -4.19 -19.57 3.98
CA LYS A 616 -3.69 -20.32 2.85
C LYS A 616 -2.15 -20.28 2.88
N VAL A 617 -1.59 -20.93 3.85
CA VAL A 617 -0.13 -21.04 4.11
C VAL A 617 0.62 -21.74 2.97
N HIS A 618 -0.04 -22.05 1.89
CA HIS A 618 0.60 -22.66 0.74
C HIS A 618 1.11 -21.56 -0.17
N ALA A 619 2.42 -21.39 -0.10
CA ALA A 619 3.16 -20.73 -1.14
C ALA A 619 2.76 -21.37 -2.48
N THR A 620 2.05 -20.63 -3.33
CA THR A 620 1.72 -21.08 -4.66
C THR A 620 2.84 -20.70 -5.62
N GLY A 621 3.19 -21.59 -6.52
CA GLY A 621 4.30 -21.39 -7.44
C GLY A 621 5.67 -21.67 -6.82
N LEU A 622 6.72 -21.20 -7.51
CA LEU A 622 8.10 -21.37 -7.07
C LEU A 622 8.48 -20.36 -6.00
N SER A 623 9.12 -20.83 -4.94
CA SER A 623 9.71 -19.98 -3.90
C SER A 623 10.96 -20.65 -3.33
N TYR A 624 11.76 -19.86 -2.59
CA TYR A 624 12.98 -20.34 -1.96
C TYR A 624 13.02 -19.95 -0.48
N LYS A 625 13.59 -20.84 0.34
CA LYS A 625 13.91 -20.58 1.75
C LYS A 625 15.37 -20.88 2.00
N ILE A 626 15.93 -20.30 3.04
CA ILE A 626 17.29 -20.60 3.48
C ILE A 626 17.20 -21.52 4.68
N GLN A 627 17.59 -22.79 4.48
CA GLN A 627 17.76 -23.74 5.57
C GLN A 627 19.02 -23.38 6.33
N ILE A 628 18.87 -23.17 7.64
CA ILE A 628 19.96 -22.72 8.52
C ILE A 628 20.54 -23.82 9.38
N VAL A 629 19.75 -24.83 9.73
CA VAL A 629 20.23 -25.96 10.57
C VAL A 629 19.31 -27.16 10.40
N THR A 630 19.88 -28.35 10.55
CA THR A 630 19.15 -29.61 10.75
C THR A 630 19.57 -30.22 12.09
N THR A 631 18.59 -30.49 12.96
CA THR A 631 18.86 -30.95 14.33
C THR A 631 17.74 -31.84 14.86
N LYS A 632 18.07 -32.63 15.91
CA LYS A 632 17.06 -33.37 16.69
C LYS A 632 16.56 -32.62 17.94
N ARG A 633 17.08 -31.42 18.18
CA ARG A 633 16.76 -30.61 19.36
C ARG A 633 16.05 -29.35 18.94
N ILE A 634 15.40 -28.68 19.91
CA ILE A 634 14.87 -27.32 19.72
C ILE A 634 16.04 -26.41 19.35
N TYR A 635 15.88 -25.66 18.30
CA TYR A 635 16.81 -24.63 17.87
C TYR A 635 16.25 -23.27 18.31
N ASP A 636 16.81 -22.71 19.38
CA ASP A 636 16.43 -21.41 19.93
C ASP A 636 17.51 -20.39 19.57
N ASN A 637 17.23 -19.55 18.57
CA ASN A 637 18.15 -18.54 18.08
C ASN A 637 17.36 -17.36 17.53
N GLU A 638 17.85 -16.14 17.78
CA GLU A 638 17.25 -14.89 17.32
C GLU A 638 17.07 -14.79 15.79
N ILE A 639 17.83 -15.56 15.02
CA ILE A 639 17.72 -15.63 13.56
C ILE A 639 16.31 -16.02 13.10
N LEU A 640 15.59 -16.82 13.89
CA LEU A 640 14.22 -17.22 13.60
C LEU A 640 13.23 -16.03 13.64
N VAL A 641 13.54 -15.03 14.45
CA VAL A 641 12.74 -13.80 14.56
C VAL A 641 13.21 -12.77 13.55
N LYS A 642 14.53 -12.59 13.44
CA LYS A 642 15.15 -11.52 12.66
C LYS A 642 14.82 -11.56 11.16
N TYR A 643 14.75 -12.75 10.58
CA TYR A 643 14.51 -12.90 9.14
C TYR A 643 13.08 -13.31 8.80
N GLY A 644 12.24 -13.51 9.81
CA GLY A 644 10.83 -13.87 9.64
C GLY A 644 10.61 -15.20 8.90
N ASP A 645 9.36 -15.54 8.72
CA ASP A 645 8.90 -16.73 8.00
C ASP A 645 9.65 -18.02 8.36
N ALA A 646 9.93 -18.18 9.68
CA ALA A 646 10.59 -19.32 10.23
C ALA A 646 9.75 -20.59 10.01
N LEU A 647 10.35 -21.63 9.44
CA LEU A 647 9.71 -22.89 9.14
C LEU A 647 10.54 -24.02 9.73
N MET A 648 9.88 -24.93 10.45
CA MET A 648 10.46 -26.19 10.92
C MET A 648 9.80 -27.34 10.18
N GLU A 649 10.57 -28.12 9.46
CA GLU A 649 10.08 -29.25 8.66
C GLU A 649 10.64 -30.59 9.16
N ALA A 650 9.83 -31.64 9.03
CA ALA A 650 10.27 -33.02 9.17
C ALA A 650 9.61 -33.89 8.11
N LEU A 651 10.31 -34.92 7.68
CA LEU A 651 9.76 -35.97 6.84
C LEU A 651 9.42 -37.18 7.71
N GLY A 652 8.14 -37.52 7.76
CA GLY A 652 7.67 -38.59 8.61
C GLY A 652 7.90 -38.35 10.10
N THR A 653 8.14 -39.41 10.85
CA THR A 653 8.25 -39.40 12.32
C THR A 653 9.67 -39.62 12.84
N GLU A 654 10.70 -39.35 12.04
CA GLU A 654 12.10 -39.66 12.41
C GLU A 654 12.70 -38.74 13.48
N GLY A 655 12.01 -37.63 13.80
CA GLY A 655 12.44 -36.66 14.80
C GLY A 655 13.70 -35.86 14.42
N VAL A 656 13.94 -35.69 13.13
CA VAL A 656 14.98 -34.80 12.57
C VAL A 656 14.30 -33.61 11.95
N TYR A 657 14.66 -32.41 12.42
CA TYR A 657 14.02 -31.16 12.05
C TYR A 657 14.94 -30.26 11.24
N SER A 658 14.44 -29.75 10.14
CA SER A 658 15.09 -28.75 9.31
C SER A 658 14.48 -27.40 9.59
N TYR A 659 15.28 -26.43 10.01
CA TYR A 659 14.84 -25.04 10.24
C TYR A 659 15.22 -24.18 9.06
N SER A 660 14.27 -23.42 8.55
CA SER A 660 14.47 -22.50 7.44
C SER A 660 13.89 -21.13 7.78
N VAL A 661 14.43 -20.08 7.18
CA VAL A 661 13.99 -18.69 7.34
C VAL A 661 13.85 -18.00 5.99
N GLY A 662 13.07 -16.94 5.96
CA GLY A 662 12.83 -16.13 4.77
C GLY A 662 11.98 -16.85 3.72
N LEU A 663 11.39 -16.08 2.82
CA LEU A 663 10.66 -16.58 1.67
C LEU A 663 10.97 -15.68 0.47
N PHE A 664 11.65 -16.25 -0.54
CA PHE A 664 12.14 -15.52 -1.70
C PHE A 664 11.44 -16.02 -2.96
N GLN A 665 11.17 -15.10 -3.88
CA GLN A 665 10.50 -15.40 -5.14
C GLN A 665 11.48 -15.91 -6.20
N ASP A 666 12.76 -15.58 -6.08
CA ASP A 666 13.82 -15.94 -7.01
C ASP A 666 15.08 -16.40 -6.29
N TYR A 667 15.90 -17.16 -7.01
CA TYR A 667 17.14 -17.71 -6.48
C TYR A 667 18.17 -16.63 -6.12
N ALA A 668 18.23 -15.55 -6.90
CA ALA A 668 19.24 -14.50 -6.71
C ALA A 668 19.02 -13.76 -5.38
N SER A 669 17.77 -13.43 -5.06
CA SER A 669 17.40 -12.81 -3.78
C SER A 669 17.72 -13.72 -2.59
N ALA A 670 17.41 -15.02 -2.71
CA ALA A 670 17.78 -16.01 -1.69
C ALA A 670 19.30 -16.13 -1.51
N GLU A 671 20.05 -16.07 -2.59
CA GLU A 671 21.53 -16.15 -2.56
C GLU A 671 22.17 -14.92 -1.92
N ILE A 672 21.64 -13.72 -2.16
CA ILE A 672 22.10 -12.49 -1.50
C ILE A 672 21.94 -12.62 0.02
N MET A 673 20.75 -13.02 0.47
CA MET A 673 20.51 -13.22 1.90
C MET A 673 21.38 -14.34 2.49
N ARG A 674 21.55 -15.44 1.77
CA ARG A 674 22.42 -16.54 2.21
C ARG A 674 23.86 -16.07 2.42
N ARG A 675 24.39 -15.25 1.53
CA ARG A 675 25.73 -14.67 1.67
C ARG A 675 25.83 -13.70 2.85
N ASP A 676 24.81 -12.88 3.07
CA ASP A 676 24.77 -11.98 4.22
C ASP A 676 24.78 -12.77 5.55
N LEU A 677 24.04 -13.86 5.62
CA LEU A 677 24.06 -14.78 6.77
C LEU A 677 25.45 -15.40 7.01
N LEU A 678 26.14 -15.84 5.95
CA LEU A 678 27.49 -16.42 6.06
C LEU A 678 28.54 -15.40 6.47
N LEU A 679 28.39 -14.14 6.05
CA LEU A 679 29.30 -13.05 6.40
C LEU A 679 29.16 -12.62 7.86
N LYS A 680 27.93 -12.69 8.42
CA LYS A 680 27.63 -12.25 9.78
C LYS A 680 27.87 -13.34 10.83
N ASP A 681 27.72 -14.61 10.43
CA ASP A 681 27.86 -15.71 11.36
C ASP A 681 28.31 -17.00 10.63
N ASN A 682 29.57 -17.39 10.82
CA ASN A 682 30.15 -18.61 10.23
C ASN A 682 29.58 -19.91 10.81
N GLN A 683 28.56 -19.86 11.69
CA GLN A 683 28.03 -21.04 12.36
C GLN A 683 26.94 -21.76 11.55
N TYR A 684 26.46 -21.16 10.46
CA TYR A 684 25.35 -21.70 9.67
C TYR A 684 25.83 -22.40 8.39
N ASP A 685 25.46 -23.66 8.26
CA ASP A 685 25.56 -24.38 6.98
C ASP A 685 24.32 -24.06 6.13
N THR A 686 24.27 -22.82 5.59
CA THR A 686 23.10 -22.32 4.91
C THR A 686 22.93 -22.91 3.52
N ILE A 687 21.77 -23.51 3.27
CA ILE A 687 21.39 -24.12 2.00
C ILE A 687 20.10 -23.46 1.50
N ILE A 688 20.08 -23.05 0.23
CA ILE A 688 18.84 -22.59 -0.42
C ILE A 688 18.02 -23.80 -0.81
N ILE A 689 16.77 -23.82 -0.38
CA ILE A 689 15.80 -24.87 -0.67
C ILE A 689 14.67 -24.31 -1.53
N PRO A 690 14.45 -24.85 -2.74
CA PRO A 690 13.29 -24.48 -3.54
C PRO A 690 12.03 -25.20 -3.06
N TYR A 691 10.89 -24.52 -3.19
CA TYR A 691 9.54 -25.01 -2.92
C TYR A 691 8.66 -24.74 -4.14
N ILE A 692 7.79 -25.67 -4.48
CA ILE A 692 6.70 -25.47 -5.47
C ILE A 692 5.40 -25.77 -4.76
N ASP A 693 4.48 -24.80 -4.79
CA ASP A 693 3.19 -24.88 -4.09
C ASP A 693 3.35 -25.25 -2.60
N GLY A 694 4.39 -24.71 -1.96
CA GLY A 694 4.74 -24.98 -0.58
C GLY A 694 5.38 -26.34 -0.30
N LEU A 695 5.59 -27.17 -1.31
CA LEU A 695 6.26 -28.47 -1.20
C LEU A 695 7.74 -28.34 -1.50
N ARG A 696 8.59 -28.88 -0.64
CA ARG A 696 10.04 -28.92 -0.83
C ARG A 696 10.40 -29.66 -2.12
N VAL A 697 11.27 -29.07 -2.92
CA VAL A 697 11.70 -29.63 -4.22
C VAL A 697 13.08 -30.24 -4.10
N THR A 698 13.21 -31.48 -4.52
CA THR A 698 14.53 -32.15 -4.67
C THR A 698 15.19 -31.75 -5.98
N ASP A 699 16.50 -31.96 -6.11
CA ASP A 699 17.23 -31.64 -7.34
C ASP A 699 16.67 -32.41 -8.58
N GLU A 700 16.13 -33.62 -8.35
CA GLU A 700 15.51 -34.41 -9.43
C GLU A 700 14.17 -33.81 -9.87
N VAL A 701 13.35 -33.41 -8.93
CA VAL A 701 12.09 -32.73 -9.20
C VAL A 701 12.36 -31.37 -9.84
N ALA A 702 13.33 -30.61 -9.33
CA ALA A 702 13.71 -29.33 -9.91
C ALA A 702 14.04 -29.42 -11.40
N LYS A 703 14.79 -30.46 -11.82
CA LYS A 703 15.12 -30.68 -13.24
C LYS A 703 13.89 -30.83 -14.13
N ARG A 704 12.85 -31.49 -13.63
CA ARG A 704 11.61 -31.71 -14.41
C ARG A 704 10.77 -30.45 -14.54
N TRP A 705 10.89 -29.54 -13.55
CA TRP A 705 10.09 -28.33 -13.48
C TRP A 705 10.78 -27.10 -14.08
N THR A 706 12.00 -27.22 -14.61
CA THR A 706 12.73 -26.10 -15.21
C THR A 706 12.01 -25.47 -16.42
N THR A 707 11.18 -26.25 -17.12
CA THR A 707 10.39 -25.71 -18.25
C THR A 707 9.29 -24.76 -17.76
N LYS A 708 8.69 -25.06 -16.61
CA LYS A 708 7.65 -24.23 -15.98
C LYS A 708 8.25 -23.09 -15.16
N TYR A 709 9.35 -23.36 -14.46
CA TYR A 709 10.01 -22.41 -13.57
C TYR A 709 11.50 -22.29 -13.97
N THR A 710 11.76 -21.36 -14.86
CA THR A 710 13.11 -21.18 -15.43
C THR A 710 14.17 -20.83 -14.40
N ASP A 711 13.80 -20.17 -13.32
CA ASP A 711 14.71 -19.79 -12.24
C ASP A 711 15.31 -20.99 -11.50
N LEU A 712 14.68 -22.17 -11.55
CA LEU A 712 15.26 -23.43 -11.09
C LEU A 712 16.57 -23.78 -11.80
N MET A 713 16.85 -23.24 -12.99
CA MET A 713 18.13 -23.43 -13.65
C MET A 713 19.27 -22.76 -12.87
N ASN A 714 19.01 -21.59 -12.27
CA ASN A 714 19.97 -20.87 -11.43
C ASN A 714 20.30 -21.70 -10.17
N TYR A 715 19.29 -22.24 -9.53
CA TYR A 715 19.43 -23.14 -8.39
C TYR A 715 20.26 -24.39 -8.77
N LEU A 716 19.92 -25.09 -9.86
CA LEU A 716 20.62 -26.29 -10.29
C LEU A 716 22.06 -26.02 -10.73
N ALA A 717 22.31 -24.83 -11.30
CA ALA A 717 23.67 -24.42 -11.68
C ALA A 717 24.57 -24.21 -10.45
N SER A 718 24.01 -23.69 -9.37
CA SER A 718 24.74 -23.49 -8.11
C SER A 718 25.17 -24.81 -7.43
N ARG A 719 24.36 -25.87 -7.59
CA ARG A 719 24.65 -27.20 -7.06
C ARG A 719 25.79 -27.94 -7.77
N LYS A 720 26.16 -27.49 -8.97
CA LYS A 720 27.25 -28.06 -9.78
C LYS A 720 28.62 -27.43 -9.50
N ARG A 721 28.69 -26.35 -8.70
CA ARG A 721 29.96 -25.76 -8.30
C ARG A 721 30.47 -26.50 -7.05
N PRO A 722 31.69 -27.07 -7.07
CA PRO A 722 32.26 -27.78 -5.95
C PRO A 722 32.52 -26.87 -4.74
#